data_eee2fd7dddc92d82c46a78dd6bd47dc1
#
_entry.id   eee2fd7dddc92d82c46a78dd6bd47dc1
#
_cell.length_a   1.000
_cell.length_b   1.000
_cell.length_c   1.000
_cell.angle_alpha   90.00
_cell.angle_beta   90.00
_cell.angle_gamma   90.00
#
_symmetry.space_group_name_H-M   'P 1'
#
loop_
_entity.id
_entity.type
_entity.pdbx_description
1 polymer ?
#
loop_
_entity_poly.entity_id
_entity_poly.type
_entity_poly.pdbx_seq_one_letter_code
_entity_poly.pdbx_strand_id
1 'polypeptide(L)'
;MPVPEIIVELVQRFDQHRAAYRSGEYNETQLRREFLDPFFEALGWDVFNKQGYAEAYKDVIHEDAIKIGGATKAPDYAFRIGGTRKFFVEAKKPSINVKEAISPAYQLHRYAWSAGLPLSILTDFEEFAVYDCRRKPDKSDTAATGRVMFLTYQDYIDHWDEIASVFSRQAVLKGSFDKFAEGAKGKHGTAEVDDAFLAEIERWRELLARNIALRNPQLSQRELNYSVQMTIDRLIFLRICEDRGIEFYGQLQALLNGGEVYARLCQLFRKADERYNSGLFHFRQEKGQADAPDQLTPGLAIDDRLLKEIIGNLYYPDSPYEFSVLPTEILGQVYEQFLGKVIHLTPGHQARVEDKPEVKKAGGVYYTPTYIVEYIVRHTLGELLKDRRPGERGVGKGEPLRVLDPACGSGSFLLGAYQYLLNWYRDGYSAEGAEKWAKGRKPVLYQASHGEWKLTTAERKRILLDHIYGVDIDPQAVEVTKLSLLLKVLEGESESSLAHQLTFWQERALPDLSRNIKCGNSLIGPDFYTQKGSQASFLGGEEQYRINAFDWQAEFSQVFAAAGGFDAVIGNPPYVRQEGLGTYKDYFLNHYETFLSKADLYVIFLEKGFRLLTKNGCLGMIVSNKWLRAAYGRPLRNFLIKEASISQVIDLAGLPVFENATVRTIIIIYSKGDEAQPIFQYLSPPTLEEFHVIRNGENLKALVDQKSVTLPSSTLKPDGWSFIDTDVQKIFERLHHKALPLTSYIKNKPYFGIKTGLNKAFIIDRPTRDRLVSLDSKNDEIIKPLLGGRDVRRYSMNFSDKYLIWTYIGLPIELYPAILGHLRQFQNDLEKRWDKGNFWWELRACEYYDKFFKPKIIYPDIATNCRFYLDEEGYFGSNTTYFIPSDDYYLLGVLNSKLAQFYFVQVCAGLESSNEVYLRFFGQYIENFPVRNIDTPDPANKNRVDNVVSLVERMLSLHKQLAAAKTPAEQTQLKRQIETTDRQIDTLVYELYGLTEEEIEIVEGG
;
A
#
# COMPACT_ATOMS: atom_id res chain seq x y z
N MET A 1 26.05 11.47 22.02
CA MET A 1 27.12 12.25 21.30
C MET A 1 27.74 13.22 22.30
N PRO A 2 29.07 13.41 22.34
CA PRO A 2 29.62 14.45 23.16
C PRO A 2 29.03 15.82 22.75
N VAL A 3 28.83 16.71 23.73
CA VAL A 3 28.29 18.06 23.46
C VAL A 3 29.26 18.79 22.54
N PRO A 4 28.81 19.28 21.37
CA PRO A 4 29.67 20.09 20.51
C PRO A 4 30.06 21.42 21.18
N GLU A 5 31.30 21.87 20.95
CA GLU A 5 31.82 23.11 21.55
C GLU A 5 30.94 24.34 21.20
N ILE A 6 30.41 24.39 20.00
CA ILE A 6 29.50 25.45 19.55
C ILE A 6 28.24 25.55 20.41
N ILE A 7 27.71 24.43 20.92
CA ILE A 7 26.51 24.46 21.80
C ILE A 7 26.87 25.11 23.15
N VAL A 8 28.04 24.81 23.68
CA VAL A 8 28.54 25.45 24.94
C VAL A 8 28.70 26.95 24.72
N GLU A 9 29.29 27.38 23.59
CA GLU A 9 29.45 28.78 23.22
C GLU A 9 28.09 29.48 23.05
N LEU A 10 27.13 28.87 22.40
CA LEU A 10 25.78 29.42 22.21
C LEU A 10 25.06 29.64 23.56
N VAL A 11 25.12 28.63 24.46
CA VAL A 11 24.57 28.74 25.80
C VAL A 11 25.20 29.84 26.60
N GLN A 12 26.54 29.91 26.62
CA GLN A 12 27.28 30.97 27.33
C GLN A 12 26.96 32.36 26.79
N ARG A 13 26.96 32.54 25.47
CA ARG A 13 26.62 33.81 24.80
C ARG A 13 25.19 34.24 25.11
N PHE A 14 24.24 33.29 25.10
CA PHE A 14 22.86 33.61 25.43
C PHE A 14 22.70 34.02 26.90
N ASP A 15 23.35 33.33 27.83
CA ASP A 15 23.33 33.64 29.26
C ASP A 15 23.89 35.01 29.54
N GLN A 16 25.05 35.34 28.95
CA GLN A 16 25.71 36.63 29.12
C GLN A 16 24.85 37.84 28.65
N HIS A 17 24.05 37.67 27.61
CA HIS A 17 23.31 38.78 26.97
C HIS A 17 21.80 38.61 27.03
N ARG A 18 21.31 37.70 27.89
CA ARG A 18 19.88 37.31 27.98
C ARG A 18 18.93 38.52 28.05
N ALA A 19 19.28 39.52 28.84
CA ALA A 19 18.42 40.70 29.00
C ALA A 19 18.31 41.50 27.66
N ALA A 20 19.34 41.54 26.84
CA ALA A 20 19.34 42.23 25.55
C ALA A 20 18.49 41.40 24.54
N TYR A 21 18.61 40.10 24.53
CA TYR A 21 17.82 39.20 23.63
C TYR A 21 16.34 39.20 23.98
N ARG A 22 15.99 39.37 25.27
CA ARG A 22 14.60 39.52 25.70
C ARG A 22 14.02 40.91 25.42
N SER A 23 14.82 41.88 25.04
CA SER A 23 14.32 43.20 24.64
C SER A 23 13.46 43.05 23.36
N GLY A 24 12.40 43.81 23.25
CA GLY A 24 11.49 43.71 22.09
C GLY A 24 12.14 44.10 20.73
N GLU A 25 13.39 44.60 20.73
CA GLU A 25 14.16 44.98 19.55
C GLU A 25 14.82 43.76 18.87
N TYR A 26 15.12 42.68 19.59
CA TYR A 26 15.70 41.46 19.02
C TYR A 26 14.63 40.62 18.30
N ASN A 27 14.84 40.42 16.99
CA ASN A 27 13.80 39.79 16.15
C ASN A 27 14.06 38.32 15.81
N GLU A 28 13.04 37.65 15.32
CA GLU A 28 13.09 36.20 14.98
C GLU A 28 14.16 35.90 13.93
N THR A 29 14.40 36.76 12.94
CA THR A 29 15.44 36.54 11.91
C THR A 29 16.84 36.57 12.51
N GLN A 30 17.08 37.45 13.49
CA GLN A 30 18.37 37.49 14.20
C GLN A 30 18.55 36.23 15.04
N LEU A 31 17.52 35.83 15.80
CA LEU A 31 17.53 34.58 16.55
C LEU A 31 17.85 33.37 15.71
N ARG A 32 17.21 33.28 14.56
CA ARG A 32 17.42 32.14 13.63
C ARG A 32 18.88 32.06 13.21
N ARG A 33 19.44 33.13 12.69
CA ARG A 33 20.82 33.18 12.19
C ARG A 33 21.89 33.02 13.29
N GLU A 34 21.67 33.60 14.45
CA GLU A 34 22.70 33.66 15.51
C GLU A 34 22.69 32.44 16.44
N PHE A 35 21.54 31.79 16.58
CA PHE A 35 21.37 30.69 17.52
C PHE A 35 20.79 29.42 16.91
N LEU A 36 19.67 29.46 16.16
CA LEU A 36 18.99 28.25 15.69
C LEU A 36 19.72 27.59 14.51
N ASP A 37 20.20 28.35 13.55
CA ASP A 37 20.97 27.82 12.41
C ASP A 37 22.20 27.03 12.90
N PRO A 38 23.09 27.58 13.73
CA PRO A 38 24.25 26.84 14.26
C PRO A 38 23.84 25.70 15.22
N PHE A 39 22.71 25.80 15.94
CA PHE A 39 22.20 24.72 16.77
C PHE A 39 21.80 23.50 15.93
N PHE A 40 21.06 23.68 14.85
CA PHE A 40 20.68 22.60 13.96
C PHE A 40 21.83 22.08 13.09
N GLU A 41 22.81 22.93 12.74
CA GLU A 41 24.06 22.46 12.13
C GLU A 41 24.84 21.53 13.07
N ALA A 42 24.86 21.81 14.39
CA ALA A 42 25.47 20.95 15.40
C ALA A 42 24.78 19.58 15.51
N LEU A 43 23.49 19.49 15.16
CA LEU A 43 22.74 18.24 15.04
C LEU A 43 22.97 17.51 13.69
N GLY A 44 23.82 18.06 12.83
CA GLY A 44 24.26 17.44 11.57
C GLY A 44 23.38 17.78 10.37
N TRP A 45 22.48 18.77 10.47
CA TRP A 45 21.63 19.22 9.37
C TRP A 45 22.38 20.21 8.47
N ASP A 46 22.23 20.08 7.15
CA ASP A 46 22.76 21.04 6.18
C ASP A 46 21.79 22.23 6.01
N VAL A 47 21.82 23.14 6.99
CA VAL A 47 20.89 24.27 7.07
C VAL A 47 21.03 25.22 5.87
N PHE A 48 22.24 25.40 5.34
CA PHE A 48 22.56 26.35 4.26
C PHE A 48 22.79 25.66 2.91
N ASN A 49 22.48 24.37 2.80
CA ASN A 49 22.74 23.59 1.58
C ASN A 49 24.20 23.67 1.08
N LYS A 50 25.14 23.54 2.01
CA LYS A 50 26.58 23.57 1.71
C LYS A 50 27.02 22.42 0.79
N GLN A 51 26.27 21.30 0.82
CA GLN A 51 26.49 20.14 -0.03
C GLN A 51 25.95 20.31 -1.46
N GLY A 52 25.21 21.40 -1.74
CA GLY A 52 24.74 21.73 -3.07
C GLY A 52 23.62 20.80 -3.57
N TYR A 53 22.82 20.23 -2.68
CA TYR A 53 21.67 19.41 -3.09
C TYR A 53 20.65 20.23 -3.88
N ALA A 54 20.00 19.59 -4.83
CA ALA A 54 18.86 20.18 -5.53
C ALA A 54 17.71 20.45 -4.56
N GLU A 55 16.86 21.45 -4.86
CA GLU A 55 15.78 21.93 -3.98
C GLU A 55 14.93 20.80 -3.37
N ALA A 56 14.59 19.80 -4.17
CA ALA A 56 13.81 18.64 -3.71
C ALA A 56 14.55 17.79 -2.66
N TYR A 57 15.87 17.87 -2.56
CA TYR A 57 16.70 17.04 -1.69
C TYR A 57 17.44 17.81 -0.60
N LYS A 58 17.17 19.11 -0.45
CA LYS A 58 17.71 19.89 0.65
C LYS A 58 17.25 19.32 1.98
N ASP A 59 18.18 19.25 2.93
CA ASP A 59 17.88 18.81 4.31
C ASP A 59 16.96 19.81 5.02
N VAL A 60 17.12 21.11 4.77
CA VAL A 60 16.35 22.17 5.42
C VAL A 60 15.81 23.16 4.40
N ILE A 61 14.52 23.42 4.47
CA ILE A 61 13.86 24.48 3.72
C ILE A 61 13.48 25.59 4.69
N HIS A 62 13.96 26.80 4.39
CA HIS A 62 13.46 28.01 4.99
C HIS A 62 12.22 28.43 4.22
N GLU A 63 11.05 28.27 4.81
CA GLU A 63 9.82 28.66 4.14
C GLU A 63 9.62 30.16 4.36
N ASP A 64 9.64 30.93 3.27
CA ASP A 64 9.31 32.35 3.32
C ASP A 64 7.90 32.53 3.84
N ALA A 65 7.77 33.32 4.87
CA ALA A 65 6.50 33.69 5.45
C ALA A 65 5.65 34.43 4.41
N ILE A 66 4.77 33.72 3.73
CA ILE A 66 3.74 34.31 2.89
C ILE A 66 2.74 35.00 3.81
N LYS A 67 2.78 36.30 3.90
CA LYS A 67 1.81 37.09 4.67
C LYS A 67 0.52 37.20 3.87
N ILE A 68 -0.49 36.48 4.25
CA ILE A 68 -1.83 36.55 3.64
C ILE A 68 -2.79 37.06 4.69
N GLY A 69 -3.46 38.17 4.42
CA GLY A 69 -4.38 38.78 5.37
C GLY A 69 -3.80 39.12 6.74
N GLY A 70 -2.47 39.32 6.83
CA GLY A 70 -1.75 39.64 8.06
C GLY A 70 -1.28 38.45 8.90
N ALA A 71 -1.55 37.21 8.49
CA ALA A 71 -1.10 35.99 9.15
C ALA A 71 0.01 35.28 8.36
N THR A 72 0.99 34.71 9.05
CA THR A 72 2.02 33.84 8.49
C THR A 72 1.42 32.47 8.16
N LYS A 73 1.68 31.97 6.96
CA LYS A 73 1.07 30.72 6.43
C LYS A 73 2.06 29.57 6.23
N ALA A 74 3.31 29.70 6.69
CA ALA A 74 4.32 28.65 6.61
C ALA A 74 5.17 28.60 7.89
N PRO A 75 5.68 27.41 8.31
CA PRO A 75 6.63 27.29 9.40
C PRO A 75 7.99 27.90 9.02
N ASP A 76 8.77 28.32 10.02
CA ASP A 76 10.08 28.94 9.80
C ASP A 76 11.10 27.99 9.19
N TYR A 77 11.06 26.71 9.56
CA TYR A 77 11.91 25.65 9.02
C TYR A 77 11.13 24.38 8.76
N ALA A 78 11.42 23.71 7.65
CA ALA A 78 11.00 22.35 7.35
C ALA A 78 12.24 21.44 7.19
N PHE A 79 12.39 20.48 8.07
CA PHE A 79 13.50 19.50 8.06
C PHE A 79 13.08 18.29 7.24
N ARG A 80 13.97 17.83 6.33
CA ARG A 80 13.68 16.79 5.34
C ARG A 80 14.78 15.75 5.25
N ILE A 81 14.39 14.53 4.89
CA ILE A 81 15.30 13.45 4.48
C ILE A 81 14.85 12.96 3.10
N GLY A 82 15.74 13.06 2.11
CA GLY A 82 15.43 12.60 0.75
C GLY A 82 14.23 13.32 0.11
N GLY A 83 13.97 14.57 0.51
CA GLY A 83 12.80 15.33 0.08
C GLY A 83 11.54 15.16 0.94
N THR A 84 11.50 14.17 1.82
CA THR A 84 10.36 13.91 2.72
C THR A 84 10.47 14.76 3.97
N ARG A 85 9.44 15.53 4.29
CA ARG A 85 9.33 16.32 5.54
C ARG A 85 9.32 15.39 6.75
N LYS A 86 10.09 15.72 7.79
CA LYS A 86 10.17 14.96 9.04
C LYS A 86 9.59 15.73 10.22
N PHE A 87 9.95 16.99 10.36
CA PHE A 87 9.42 17.89 11.38
C PHE A 87 9.53 19.35 10.98
N PHE A 88 8.70 20.18 11.59
CA PHE A 88 8.80 21.64 11.50
C PHE A 88 9.47 22.22 12.74
N VAL A 89 10.08 23.38 12.57
CA VAL A 89 10.54 24.25 13.65
C VAL A 89 9.91 25.62 13.47
N GLU A 90 9.23 26.09 14.48
CA GLU A 90 8.69 27.44 14.56
C GLU A 90 9.54 28.22 15.53
N ALA A 91 10.13 29.31 15.08
CA ALA A 91 10.94 30.22 15.88
C ALA A 91 10.09 31.34 16.46
N LYS A 92 10.42 31.77 17.66
CA LYS A 92 9.81 32.96 18.27
C LYS A 92 10.92 33.81 18.90
N LYS A 93 10.68 35.08 18.98
CA LYS A 93 11.64 35.97 19.66
C LYS A 93 11.66 35.67 21.16
N PRO A 94 12.82 35.81 21.87
CA PRO A 94 12.95 35.43 23.29
C PRO A 94 12.10 36.27 24.27
N SER A 95 11.42 37.30 23.80
CA SER A 95 10.45 38.06 24.57
C SER A 95 9.09 37.32 24.73
N ILE A 96 8.86 36.20 24.01
CA ILE A 96 7.63 35.40 24.06
C ILE A 96 7.91 34.19 24.96
N ASN A 97 7.10 33.96 25.94
CA ASN A 97 7.19 32.77 26.80
C ASN A 97 6.60 31.57 26.03
N VAL A 98 7.47 30.73 25.47
CA VAL A 98 7.09 29.53 24.68
C VAL A 98 6.33 28.52 25.53
N LYS A 99 6.66 28.40 26.84
CA LYS A 99 6.01 27.48 27.76
C LYS A 99 4.52 27.73 27.92
N GLU A 100 4.10 29.00 27.89
CA GLU A 100 2.74 29.43 28.24
C GLU A 100 1.96 30.02 27.04
N ALA A 101 2.63 30.40 25.97
CA ALA A 101 1.99 31.05 24.84
C ALA A 101 1.16 30.04 24.01
N ILE A 102 -0.17 30.15 24.11
CA ILE A 102 -1.12 29.25 23.42
C ILE A 102 -1.04 29.43 21.89
N SER A 103 -1.03 30.67 21.41
CA SER A 103 -1.13 30.94 19.96
C SER A 103 0.01 30.33 19.13
N PRO A 104 1.30 30.48 19.48
CA PRO A 104 2.40 29.84 18.74
C PRO A 104 2.35 28.30 18.82
N ALA A 105 2.04 27.74 19.99
CA ALA A 105 1.91 26.28 20.16
C ALA A 105 0.79 25.71 19.31
N TYR A 106 -0.36 26.36 19.30
CA TYR A 106 -1.51 25.95 18.48
C TYR A 106 -1.24 26.10 16.97
N GLN A 107 -0.56 27.17 16.56
CA GLN A 107 -0.14 27.40 15.18
C GLN A 107 0.79 26.29 14.69
N LEU A 108 1.85 26.00 15.44
CA LEU A 108 2.77 24.90 15.12
C LEU A 108 2.04 23.56 15.00
N HIS A 109 1.17 23.29 15.99
CA HIS A 109 0.40 22.02 16.01
C HIS A 109 -0.49 21.89 14.75
N ARG A 110 -1.19 22.96 14.37
CA ARG A 110 -1.99 22.96 13.13
C ARG A 110 -1.14 22.73 11.88
N TYR A 111 0.00 23.38 11.74
CA TYR A 111 0.88 23.18 10.61
C TYR A 111 1.41 21.75 10.54
N ALA A 112 1.94 21.24 11.64
CA ALA A 112 2.53 19.94 11.70
C ALA A 112 1.50 18.81 11.50
N TRP A 113 0.33 18.93 12.13
CA TRP A 113 -0.75 17.97 11.93
C TRP A 113 -1.28 17.98 10.50
N SER A 114 -1.50 19.15 9.91
CA SER A 114 -1.95 19.27 8.51
C SER A 114 -0.91 18.76 7.50
N ALA A 115 0.38 18.77 7.86
CA ALA A 115 1.47 18.19 7.06
C ALA A 115 1.69 16.69 7.33
N GLY A 116 0.90 16.05 8.22
CA GLY A 116 1.06 14.65 8.58
C GLY A 116 2.31 14.34 9.41
N LEU A 117 2.87 15.34 10.12
CA LEU A 117 4.12 15.18 10.86
C LEU A 117 3.87 14.71 12.30
N PRO A 118 4.62 13.69 12.79
CA PRO A 118 4.40 13.15 14.12
C PRO A 118 4.88 14.09 15.24
N LEU A 119 5.99 14.80 15.03
CA LEU A 119 6.60 15.72 16.00
C LEU A 119 6.99 17.03 15.33
N SER A 120 6.96 18.13 16.09
CA SER A 120 7.51 19.42 15.68
C SER A 120 7.99 20.24 16.89
N ILE A 121 8.81 21.25 16.63
CA ILE A 121 9.54 22.00 17.63
C ILE A 121 9.09 23.48 17.63
N LEU A 122 8.76 24.00 18.79
CA LEU A 122 8.60 25.45 19.04
C LEU A 122 9.76 25.92 19.91
N THR A 123 10.51 26.94 19.47
CA THR A 123 11.67 27.40 20.21
C THR A 123 11.95 28.89 19.99
N ASP A 124 12.49 29.52 21.02
CA ASP A 124 13.09 30.86 20.99
C ASP A 124 14.56 30.82 21.41
N PHE A 125 15.17 29.64 21.37
CA PHE A 125 16.47 29.27 21.94
C PHE A 125 16.49 29.28 23.47
N GLU A 126 15.86 30.23 24.17
CA GLU A 126 15.73 30.19 25.62
C GLU A 126 14.92 28.97 26.07
N GLU A 127 13.87 28.63 25.33
CA GLU A 127 12.97 27.53 25.58
C GLU A 127 12.86 26.64 24.36
N PHE A 128 12.85 25.32 24.55
CA PHE A 128 12.74 24.30 23.50
C PHE A 128 11.60 23.35 23.83
N ALA A 129 10.52 23.44 23.12
CA ALA A 129 9.32 22.63 23.32
C ALA A 129 9.06 21.71 22.12
N VAL A 130 8.93 20.40 22.37
CA VAL A 130 8.58 19.38 21.37
C VAL A 130 7.13 18.97 21.57
N TYR A 131 6.39 18.93 20.47
CA TYR A 131 4.98 18.59 20.46
C TYR A 131 4.71 17.31 19.67
N ASP A 132 3.88 16.42 20.22
CA ASP A 132 3.23 15.33 19.48
C ASP A 132 2.09 15.92 18.65
N CYS A 133 2.28 15.98 17.35
CA CYS A 133 1.37 16.62 16.40
C CYS A 133 0.39 15.65 15.72
N ARG A 134 0.32 14.39 16.13
CA ARG A 134 -0.64 13.40 15.57
C ARG A 134 -2.05 13.57 16.09
N ARG A 135 -2.23 14.33 17.15
CA ARG A 135 -3.55 14.68 17.68
C ARG A 135 -4.18 15.79 16.86
N LYS A 136 -5.46 15.64 16.49
CA LYS A 136 -6.20 16.71 15.81
C LYS A 136 -6.23 17.96 16.70
N PRO A 137 -5.83 19.14 16.21
CA PRO A 137 -5.89 20.40 16.96
C PRO A 137 -7.33 20.77 17.34
N ASP A 138 -7.55 21.24 18.57
CA ASP A 138 -8.84 21.70 19.07
C ASP A 138 -8.72 23.14 19.63
N LYS A 139 -9.81 23.91 19.52
CA LYS A 139 -9.85 25.31 20.01
C LYS A 139 -9.59 25.46 21.52
N SER A 140 -9.82 24.40 22.27
CA SER A 140 -9.59 24.36 23.72
C SER A 140 -8.15 23.97 24.09
N ASP A 141 -7.29 23.70 23.13
CA ASP A 141 -5.91 23.30 23.38
C ASP A 141 -5.13 24.41 24.09
N THR A 142 -4.30 24.03 25.04
CA THR A 142 -3.43 24.90 25.81
C THR A 142 -1.99 24.80 25.26
N ALA A 143 -1.09 25.67 25.70
CA ALA A 143 0.33 25.61 25.35
C ALA A 143 1.02 24.29 25.79
N ALA A 144 0.44 23.57 26.74
CA ALA A 144 0.94 22.25 27.17
C ALA A 144 0.33 21.06 26.44
N THR A 145 -0.70 21.29 25.61
CA THR A 145 -1.38 20.22 24.89
C THR A 145 -0.46 19.61 23.84
N GLY A 146 -0.25 18.29 23.91
CA GLY A 146 0.65 17.56 23.01
C GLY A 146 2.14 17.75 23.28
N ARG A 147 2.56 18.54 24.26
CA ARG A 147 3.97 18.76 24.58
C ARG A 147 4.57 17.52 25.23
N VAL A 148 5.59 16.93 24.60
CA VAL A 148 6.25 15.69 25.02
C VAL A 148 7.65 15.91 25.59
N MET A 149 8.27 17.06 25.29
CA MET A 149 9.59 17.48 25.84
C MET A 149 9.57 18.99 26.05
N PHE A 150 10.22 19.43 27.13
CA PHE A 150 10.43 20.86 27.37
C PHE A 150 11.77 21.05 28.07
N LEU A 151 12.64 21.81 27.45
CA LEU A 151 13.98 22.14 27.96
C LEU A 151 14.18 23.66 27.87
N THR A 152 15.08 24.18 28.72
CA THR A 152 15.58 25.54 28.64
C THR A 152 17.02 25.52 28.12
N TYR A 153 17.56 26.68 27.69
CA TYR A 153 18.95 26.74 27.20
C TYR A 153 19.96 26.25 28.25
N GLN A 154 19.64 26.35 29.54
CA GLN A 154 20.47 25.86 30.65
C GLN A 154 20.58 24.32 30.67
N ASP A 155 19.54 23.65 30.16
CA ASP A 155 19.48 22.20 30.13
C ASP A 155 20.20 21.59 28.91
N TYR A 156 20.54 22.40 27.89
CA TYR A 156 21.05 21.87 26.59
C TYR A 156 22.33 21.08 26.71
N ILE A 157 23.23 21.48 27.60
CA ILE A 157 24.52 20.79 27.79
C ILE A 157 24.29 19.43 28.46
N ASP A 158 23.50 19.36 29.50
CA ASP A 158 23.27 18.13 30.28
C ASP A 158 22.33 17.18 29.53
N HIS A 159 21.40 17.70 28.73
CA HIS A 159 20.41 16.93 27.95
C HIS A 159 20.73 16.84 26.43
N TRP A 160 21.97 17.18 26.03
CA TRP A 160 22.34 17.15 24.62
C TRP A 160 22.16 15.77 23.98
N ASP A 161 22.51 14.70 24.68
CA ASP A 161 22.32 13.34 24.19
C ASP A 161 20.86 12.98 23.97
N GLU A 162 19.94 13.48 24.78
CA GLU A 162 18.50 13.29 24.59
C GLU A 162 18.03 14.02 23.31
N ILE A 163 18.38 15.27 23.12
CA ILE A 163 18.05 16.06 21.92
C ILE A 163 18.65 15.37 20.68
N ALA A 164 19.94 15.06 20.70
CA ALA A 164 20.65 14.51 19.56
C ALA A 164 20.19 13.09 19.19
N SER A 165 19.76 12.27 20.17
CA SER A 165 19.25 10.91 19.94
C SER A 165 17.91 10.90 19.18
N VAL A 166 17.18 12.01 19.18
CA VAL A 166 15.89 12.16 18.52
C VAL A 166 16.01 13.02 17.24
N PHE A 167 16.63 14.20 17.35
CA PHE A 167 16.56 15.25 16.32
C PHE A 167 17.83 15.40 15.48
N SER A 168 18.94 14.68 15.77
CA SER A 168 20.06 14.71 14.85
C SER A 168 19.70 14.05 13.52
N ARG A 169 20.30 14.55 12.42
CA ARG A 169 20.09 13.99 11.08
C ARG A 169 20.30 12.47 11.07
N GLN A 170 21.33 12.00 11.77
CA GLN A 170 21.66 10.58 11.89
C GLN A 170 20.59 9.79 12.68
N ALA A 171 20.02 10.38 13.74
CA ALA A 171 18.97 9.76 14.54
C ALA A 171 17.68 9.61 13.73
N VAL A 172 17.33 10.64 12.97
CA VAL A 172 16.16 10.63 12.07
C VAL A 172 16.34 9.56 10.98
N LEU A 173 17.54 9.47 10.36
CA LEU A 173 17.87 8.43 9.38
C LEU A 173 17.78 7.00 9.96
N LYS A 174 18.22 6.81 11.21
CA LYS A 174 18.18 5.49 11.88
C LYS A 174 16.82 5.11 12.46
N GLY A 175 15.80 5.97 12.30
CA GLY A 175 14.47 5.72 12.83
C GLY A 175 14.29 5.96 14.33
N SER A 176 15.28 6.53 15.03
CA SER A 176 15.16 6.86 16.46
C SER A 176 14.08 7.93 16.70
N PHE A 177 13.95 8.89 15.78
CA PHE A 177 12.89 9.89 15.77
C PHE A 177 11.50 9.24 15.76
N ASP A 178 11.29 8.28 14.86
CA ASP A 178 10.00 7.60 14.72
C ASP A 178 9.70 6.71 15.94
N LYS A 179 10.72 6.05 16.50
CA LYS A 179 10.59 5.27 17.76
C LYS A 179 10.22 6.17 18.95
N PHE A 180 10.83 7.35 19.05
CA PHE A 180 10.49 8.32 20.10
C PHE A 180 9.04 8.80 19.93
N ALA A 181 8.65 9.12 18.71
CA ALA A 181 7.27 9.48 18.39
C ALA A 181 6.29 8.36 18.76
N GLU A 182 6.61 7.09 18.46
CA GLU A 182 5.76 5.93 18.82
C GLU A 182 5.69 5.73 20.34
N GLY A 183 6.79 5.91 21.07
CA GLY A 183 6.86 5.79 22.53
C GLY A 183 6.07 6.89 23.24
N ALA A 184 5.96 8.06 22.63
CA ALA A 184 5.15 9.19 23.09
C ALA A 184 3.64 8.98 22.89
N LYS A 185 3.17 7.82 22.37
CA LYS A 185 1.75 7.44 22.30
C LYS A 185 1.09 7.50 23.67
N GLY A 186 0.88 8.71 24.13
CA GLY A 186 0.09 9.02 25.32
C GLY A 186 -1.39 8.74 25.05
N LYS A 187 -2.00 8.05 25.92
CA LYS A 187 -3.36 7.61 26.25
C LYS A 187 -4.59 8.35 25.65
N HIS A 188 -4.47 9.22 24.64
CA HIS A 188 -5.57 9.95 24.02
C HIS A 188 -5.50 9.86 22.50
N GLY A 189 -6.61 9.44 21.89
CA GLY A 189 -6.78 9.10 20.51
C GLY A 189 -6.05 10.00 19.50
N THR A 190 -5.12 9.39 18.75
CA THR A 190 -4.52 9.99 17.57
C THR A 190 -5.53 9.91 16.43
N ALA A 191 -5.86 11.04 15.80
CA ALA A 191 -6.58 11.06 14.52
C ALA A 191 -5.59 11.61 13.49
N GLU A 192 -5.18 10.75 12.56
CA GLU A 192 -4.33 11.17 11.45
C GLU A 192 -5.08 12.17 10.57
N VAL A 193 -4.34 13.10 9.96
CA VAL A 193 -4.96 14.15 9.13
C VAL A 193 -5.74 13.57 7.97
N ASP A 194 -5.26 12.48 7.40
CA ASP A 194 -5.87 11.77 6.28
C ASP A 194 -7.25 11.23 6.63
N ASP A 195 -7.36 10.52 7.76
CA ASP A 195 -8.62 9.96 8.26
C ASP A 195 -9.62 11.06 8.63
N ALA A 196 -9.14 12.13 9.27
CA ALA A 196 -9.98 13.25 9.66
C ALA A 196 -10.50 14.03 8.44
N PHE A 197 -9.63 14.23 7.44
CA PHE A 197 -10.00 14.93 6.21
C PHE A 197 -10.93 14.08 5.33
N LEU A 198 -10.67 12.78 5.24
CA LEU A 198 -11.57 11.83 4.58
C LEU A 198 -12.96 11.86 5.20
N ALA A 199 -13.06 11.75 6.53
CA ALA A 199 -14.33 11.78 7.23
C ALA A 199 -15.11 13.09 6.97
N GLU A 200 -14.40 14.22 6.87
CA GLU A 200 -15.02 15.52 6.58
C GLU A 200 -15.52 15.59 5.13
N ILE A 201 -14.73 15.14 4.14
CA ILE A 201 -15.13 15.09 2.72
C ILE A 201 -16.29 14.11 2.52
N GLU A 202 -16.29 12.94 3.17
CA GLU A 202 -17.41 11.99 3.14
C GLU A 202 -18.70 12.60 3.69
N ARG A 203 -18.58 13.35 4.79
CA ARG A 203 -19.70 14.08 5.36
C ARG A 203 -20.24 15.13 4.39
N TRP A 204 -19.40 15.93 3.73
CA TRP A 204 -19.84 16.90 2.72
C TRP A 204 -20.51 16.21 1.54
N ARG A 205 -19.95 15.08 1.09
CA ARG A 205 -20.53 14.27 0.01
C ARG A 205 -21.95 13.82 0.35
N GLU A 206 -22.15 13.27 1.55
CA GLU A 206 -23.45 12.80 2.00
C GLU A 206 -24.47 13.94 2.08
N LEU A 207 -24.08 15.07 2.66
CA LEU A 207 -24.91 16.26 2.81
C LEU A 207 -25.28 16.85 1.44
N LEU A 208 -24.30 17.04 0.55
CA LEU A 208 -24.53 17.54 -0.80
C LEU A 208 -25.38 16.58 -1.62
N ALA A 209 -25.11 15.27 -1.57
CA ALA A 209 -25.88 14.28 -2.31
C ALA A 209 -27.35 14.30 -1.93
N ARG A 210 -27.66 14.32 -0.65
CA ARG A 210 -29.05 14.40 -0.16
C ARG A 210 -29.74 15.71 -0.56
N ASN A 211 -29.05 16.84 -0.43
CA ASN A 211 -29.60 18.15 -0.75
C ASN A 211 -29.81 18.34 -2.23
N ILE A 212 -28.81 18.02 -3.06
CA ILE A 212 -28.89 18.15 -4.53
C ILE A 212 -29.96 17.22 -5.08
N ALA A 213 -30.06 15.96 -4.65
CA ALA A 213 -31.10 15.04 -5.07
C ALA A 213 -32.51 15.55 -4.71
N LEU A 214 -32.67 16.13 -3.52
CA LEU A 214 -33.94 16.67 -3.06
C LEU A 214 -34.40 17.92 -3.87
N ARG A 215 -33.44 18.81 -4.18
CA ARG A 215 -33.72 20.08 -4.83
C ARG A 215 -33.77 19.98 -6.36
N ASN A 216 -33.19 18.91 -6.95
CA ASN A 216 -33.07 18.69 -8.38
C ASN A 216 -33.55 17.27 -8.76
N PRO A 217 -34.88 17.01 -8.68
CA PRO A 217 -35.44 15.66 -8.87
C PRO A 217 -35.31 15.11 -10.29
N GLN A 218 -34.88 15.93 -11.26
CA GLN A 218 -34.66 15.54 -12.65
C GLN A 218 -33.32 14.87 -12.87
N LEU A 219 -32.39 14.94 -11.90
CA LEU A 219 -31.04 14.41 -12.07
C LEU A 219 -31.04 12.89 -12.08
N SER A 220 -30.31 12.31 -13.01
CA SER A 220 -29.90 10.91 -12.99
C SER A 220 -28.86 10.67 -11.90
N GLN A 221 -28.66 9.42 -11.52
CA GLN A 221 -27.61 9.02 -10.56
C GLN A 221 -26.22 9.50 -11.00
N ARG A 222 -25.93 9.45 -12.31
CA ARG A 222 -24.67 9.90 -12.88
C ARG A 222 -24.48 11.40 -12.72
N GLU A 223 -25.50 12.19 -13.09
CA GLU A 223 -25.46 13.65 -12.98
C GLU A 223 -25.35 14.09 -11.51
N LEU A 224 -25.98 13.37 -10.59
CA LEU A 224 -25.86 13.61 -9.16
C LEU A 224 -24.43 13.36 -8.67
N ASN A 225 -23.82 12.21 -9.01
CA ASN A 225 -22.45 11.91 -8.63
C ASN A 225 -21.47 12.97 -9.18
N TYR A 226 -21.61 13.33 -10.45
CA TYR A 226 -20.82 14.38 -11.09
C TYR A 226 -20.98 15.74 -10.40
N SER A 227 -22.23 16.16 -10.14
CA SER A 227 -22.54 17.45 -9.51
C SER A 227 -21.95 17.58 -8.10
N VAL A 228 -22.04 16.52 -7.30
CA VAL A 228 -21.47 16.48 -5.95
C VAL A 228 -19.95 16.56 -6.02
N GLN A 229 -19.33 15.74 -6.86
CA GLN A 229 -17.87 15.70 -7.03
C GLN A 229 -17.32 17.07 -7.46
N MET A 230 -17.86 17.63 -8.55
CA MET A 230 -17.40 18.92 -9.07
C MET A 230 -17.57 20.06 -8.06
N THR A 231 -18.61 20.02 -7.23
CA THR A 231 -18.83 21.04 -6.20
C THR A 231 -17.73 20.96 -5.13
N ILE A 232 -17.39 19.75 -4.65
CA ILE A 232 -16.34 19.53 -3.65
C ILE A 232 -14.97 19.93 -4.22
N ASP A 233 -14.63 19.46 -5.42
CA ASP A 233 -13.34 19.69 -6.05
C ASP A 233 -13.08 21.18 -6.28
N ARG A 234 -14.07 21.92 -6.75
CA ARG A 234 -13.99 23.36 -6.94
C ARG A 234 -13.80 24.13 -5.65
N LEU A 235 -14.51 23.73 -4.58
CA LEU A 235 -14.35 24.36 -3.26
C LEU A 235 -12.95 24.12 -2.69
N ILE A 236 -12.45 22.87 -2.76
CA ILE A 236 -11.12 22.51 -2.28
C ILE A 236 -10.05 23.23 -3.11
N PHE A 237 -10.17 23.26 -4.44
CA PHE A 237 -9.24 23.95 -5.32
C PHE A 237 -9.11 25.44 -4.95
N LEU A 238 -10.25 26.14 -4.86
CA LEU A 238 -10.24 27.57 -4.52
C LEU A 238 -9.70 27.82 -3.12
N ARG A 239 -10.02 26.95 -2.17
CA ARG A 239 -9.53 27.08 -0.79
C ARG A 239 -8.01 26.90 -0.71
N ILE A 240 -7.45 25.93 -1.43
CA ILE A 240 -6.00 25.74 -1.53
C ILE A 240 -5.35 26.93 -2.21
N CYS A 241 -5.93 27.46 -3.29
CA CYS A 241 -5.42 28.66 -3.95
C CYS A 241 -5.41 29.89 -3.05
N GLU A 242 -6.44 30.05 -2.20
CA GLU A 242 -6.46 31.13 -1.20
C GLU A 242 -5.35 30.97 -0.14
N ASP A 243 -5.16 29.76 0.42
CA ASP A 243 -4.14 29.52 1.45
C ASP A 243 -2.71 29.57 0.90
N ARG A 244 -2.53 29.27 -0.38
CA ARG A 244 -1.23 29.42 -1.07
C ARG A 244 -0.99 30.85 -1.60
N GLY A 245 -1.91 31.78 -1.38
CA GLY A 245 -1.77 33.16 -1.85
C GLY A 245 -1.84 33.34 -3.36
N ILE A 246 -2.44 32.40 -4.05
CA ILE A 246 -2.73 32.46 -5.48
C ILE A 246 -4.01 33.27 -5.72
N GLU A 247 -4.99 33.12 -4.84
CA GLU A 247 -6.23 33.87 -4.78
C GLU A 247 -6.30 34.76 -3.54
N PHE A 248 -7.14 35.81 -3.55
CA PHE A 248 -7.38 36.60 -2.35
C PHE A 248 -7.98 35.76 -1.24
N TYR A 249 -7.35 35.78 -0.07
CA TYR A 249 -7.82 35.06 1.10
C TYR A 249 -9.21 35.51 1.54
N GLY A 250 -10.11 34.56 1.77
CA GLY A 250 -11.45 34.80 2.29
C GLY A 250 -12.50 35.11 1.21
N GLN A 251 -12.26 34.89 -0.07
CA GLN A 251 -13.28 35.02 -1.12
C GLN A 251 -14.45 34.05 -0.92
N LEU A 252 -14.16 32.78 -0.59
CA LEU A 252 -15.18 31.82 -0.25
C LEU A 252 -15.85 32.19 1.09
N GLN A 253 -15.08 32.64 2.09
CA GLN A 253 -15.61 33.05 3.38
C GLN A 253 -16.61 34.21 3.27
N ALA A 254 -16.37 35.13 2.35
CA ALA A 254 -17.26 36.26 2.11
C ALA A 254 -18.69 35.82 1.69
N LEU A 255 -18.83 34.61 1.13
CA LEU A 255 -20.13 34.03 0.76
C LEU A 255 -21.01 33.69 1.97
N LEU A 256 -20.43 33.57 3.18
CA LEU A 256 -21.19 33.32 4.42
C LEU A 256 -22.15 34.46 4.77
N ASN A 257 -21.83 35.68 4.29
CA ASN A 257 -22.66 36.84 4.49
C ASN A 257 -23.75 36.95 3.41
N GLY A 258 -25.01 37.09 3.81
CA GLY A 258 -26.17 37.23 2.90
C GLY A 258 -26.75 35.90 2.39
N GLY A 259 -27.60 35.98 1.37
CA GLY A 259 -28.29 34.83 0.75
C GLY A 259 -27.76 34.52 -0.65
N GLU A 260 -28.44 33.65 -1.36
CA GLU A 260 -28.13 33.19 -2.70
C GLU A 260 -26.66 32.68 -2.82
N VAL A 261 -26.23 31.89 -1.85
CA VAL A 261 -24.82 31.46 -1.71
C VAL A 261 -24.33 30.72 -2.95
N TYR A 262 -25.17 29.79 -3.50
CA TYR A 262 -24.78 29.03 -4.67
C TYR A 262 -24.65 29.89 -5.93
N ALA A 263 -25.55 30.82 -6.15
CA ALA A 263 -25.51 31.74 -7.32
C ALA A 263 -24.24 32.59 -7.27
N ARG A 264 -23.86 33.12 -6.09
CA ARG A 264 -22.61 33.86 -5.87
C ARG A 264 -21.37 32.97 -5.99
N LEU A 265 -21.44 31.71 -5.52
CA LEU A 265 -20.38 30.73 -5.70
C LEU A 265 -20.15 30.42 -7.19
N CYS A 266 -21.21 30.27 -7.98
CA CYS A 266 -21.11 30.12 -9.43
C CYS A 266 -20.46 31.34 -10.12
N GLN A 267 -20.60 32.55 -9.57
CA GLN A 267 -19.87 33.73 -10.08
C GLN A 267 -18.35 33.59 -9.82
N LEU A 268 -17.95 33.08 -8.65
CA LEU A 268 -16.53 32.78 -8.37
C LEU A 268 -16.00 31.70 -9.31
N PHE A 269 -16.78 30.66 -9.57
CA PHE A 269 -16.42 29.60 -10.51
C PHE A 269 -16.23 30.12 -11.93
N ARG A 270 -17.07 31.05 -12.39
CA ARG A 270 -16.88 31.71 -13.70
C ARG A 270 -15.64 32.59 -13.76
N LYS A 271 -15.29 33.31 -12.68
CA LYS A 271 -14.02 34.04 -12.59
C LYS A 271 -12.82 33.09 -12.63
N ALA A 272 -12.93 31.93 -11.95
CA ALA A 272 -11.91 30.90 -12.00
C ALA A 272 -11.77 30.30 -13.41
N ASP A 273 -12.86 30.11 -14.16
CA ASP A 273 -12.82 29.70 -15.57
C ASP A 273 -12.03 30.71 -16.44
N GLU A 274 -12.31 32.02 -16.29
CA GLU A 274 -11.59 33.07 -17.01
C GLU A 274 -10.08 33.09 -16.67
N ARG A 275 -9.70 32.76 -15.43
CA ARG A 275 -8.32 32.79 -14.95
C ARG A 275 -7.53 31.51 -15.24
N TYR A 276 -8.13 30.37 -15.01
CA TYR A 276 -7.44 29.05 -15.02
C TYR A 276 -7.65 28.28 -16.32
N ASN A 277 -8.86 28.35 -16.92
CA ASN A 277 -9.23 27.59 -18.13
C ASN A 277 -8.87 26.09 -18.05
N SER A 278 -9.20 25.47 -16.94
CA SER A 278 -9.00 24.05 -16.73
C SER A 278 -10.32 23.30 -16.92
N GLY A 279 -10.30 22.01 -17.22
CA GLY A 279 -11.50 21.18 -17.26
C GLY A 279 -12.33 21.20 -15.96
N LEU A 280 -11.72 21.58 -14.83
CA LEU A 280 -12.41 21.78 -13.55
C LEU A 280 -13.39 22.99 -13.59
N PHE A 281 -13.01 24.06 -14.28
CA PHE A 281 -13.82 25.24 -14.52
C PHE A 281 -13.93 25.44 -16.02
N HIS A 282 -14.98 24.89 -16.63
CA HIS A 282 -15.22 24.98 -18.07
C HIS A 282 -16.71 25.18 -18.33
N PHE A 283 -17.15 26.42 -18.48
CA PHE A 283 -18.57 26.79 -18.62
C PHE A 283 -18.93 27.34 -19.99
N ARG A 284 -17.94 27.58 -20.89
CA ARG A 284 -18.15 28.10 -22.23
C ARG A 284 -17.36 27.29 -23.24
N GLN A 285 -18.02 26.98 -24.40
CA GLN A 285 -17.34 26.32 -25.52
C GLN A 285 -16.29 27.27 -26.14
N GLU A 286 -15.06 26.80 -26.20
CA GLU A 286 -13.96 27.53 -26.83
C GLU A 286 -13.39 26.75 -28.03
N LYS A 287 -12.82 27.50 -29.04
CA LYS A 287 -12.17 26.86 -30.17
C LYS A 287 -10.94 26.08 -29.74
N GLY A 288 -10.95 24.77 -30.00
CA GLY A 288 -9.82 23.88 -29.74
C GLY A 288 -9.94 23.06 -28.45
N GLN A 289 -10.98 23.24 -27.62
CA GLN A 289 -11.29 22.34 -26.51
C GLN A 289 -12.11 21.13 -26.98
N ALA A 290 -11.74 19.95 -26.50
CA ALA A 290 -12.35 18.69 -26.88
C ALA A 290 -13.63 18.39 -26.10
N ASP A 291 -13.71 18.82 -24.85
CA ASP A 291 -14.82 18.52 -23.95
C ASP A 291 -15.96 19.54 -24.07
N ALA A 292 -17.18 19.07 -23.89
CA ALA A 292 -18.34 19.93 -23.81
C ALA A 292 -18.33 20.73 -22.50
N PRO A 293 -18.77 22.02 -22.50
CA PRO A 293 -18.81 22.82 -21.29
C PRO A 293 -19.81 22.26 -20.27
N ASP A 294 -19.48 22.43 -19.01
CA ASP A 294 -20.37 22.08 -17.89
C ASP A 294 -21.58 23.02 -17.85
N GLN A 295 -22.69 22.56 -18.40
CA GLN A 295 -23.96 23.25 -18.37
C GLN A 295 -24.85 22.78 -17.21
N LEU A 296 -24.49 21.67 -16.55
CA LEU A 296 -25.27 21.04 -15.51
C LEU A 296 -25.13 21.74 -14.18
N THR A 297 -23.90 21.86 -13.68
CA THR A 297 -23.67 22.35 -12.31
C THR A 297 -24.08 23.81 -12.10
N PRO A 298 -23.97 24.77 -13.06
CA PRO A 298 -24.42 26.13 -12.84
C PRO A 298 -25.94 26.27 -12.67
N GLY A 299 -26.71 25.28 -13.09
CA GLY A 299 -28.16 25.23 -12.99
C GLY A 299 -28.73 24.55 -11.75
N LEU A 300 -27.89 24.06 -10.84
CA LEU A 300 -28.32 23.35 -9.64
C LEU A 300 -28.98 24.28 -8.63
N ALA A 301 -29.96 23.74 -7.90
CA ALA A 301 -30.44 24.31 -6.66
C ALA A 301 -29.79 23.64 -5.47
N ILE A 302 -29.10 24.42 -4.63
CA ILE A 302 -28.42 23.95 -3.39
C ILE A 302 -28.76 24.93 -2.27
N ASP A 303 -29.13 24.40 -1.10
CA ASP A 303 -29.53 25.20 0.04
C ASP A 303 -28.39 26.02 0.65
N ASP A 304 -28.63 27.31 0.88
CA ASP A 304 -27.66 28.26 1.49
C ASP A 304 -27.09 27.76 2.81
N ARG A 305 -27.94 27.18 3.67
CA ARG A 305 -27.55 26.69 4.99
C ARG A 305 -26.45 25.63 4.89
N LEU A 306 -26.58 24.70 3.96
CA LEU A 306 -25.62 23.63 3.73
C LEU A 306 -24.28 24.18 3.24
N LEU A 307 -24.32 25.06 2.23
CA LEU A 307 -23.11 25.66 1.70
C LEU A 307 -22.38 26.51 2.72
N LYS A 308 -23.13 27.25 3.55
CA LYS A 308 -22.54 28.01 4.67
C LYS A 308 -21.86 27.12 5.69
N GLU A 309 -22.42 25.96 6.01
CA GLU A 309 -21.80 24.96 6.90
C GLU A 309 -20.50 24.43 6.28
N ILE A 310 -20.52 24.00 5.03
CA ILE A 310 -19.34 23.46 4.35
C ILE A 310 -18.25 24.52 4.23
N ILE A 311 -18.58 25.72 3.77
CA ILE A 311 -17.62 26.80 3.59
C ILE A 311 -17.06 27.28 4.93
N GLY A 312 -17.89 27.37 5.99
CA GLY A 312 -17.43 27.73 7.32
C GLY A 312 -16.36 26.78 7.85
N ASN A 313 -16.56 25.47 7.64
CA ASN A 313 -15.62 24.44 8.08
C ASN A 313 -14.29 24.42 7.27
N LEU A 314 -14.14 25.26 6.25
CA LEU A 314 -12.89 25.43 5.51
C LEU A 314 -11.97 26.49 6.12
N TYR A 315 -12.45 27.29 7.08
CA TYR A 315 -11.71 28.42 7.63
C TYR A 315 -11.50 28.32 9.14
N TYR A 316 -10.38 28.88 9.57
CA TYR A 316 -10.14 29.10 10.99
C TYR A 316 -11.20 30.07 11.60
N PRO A 317 -11.72 29.85 12.82
CA PRO A 317 -11.32 28.80 13.78
C PRO A 317 -12.06 27.47 13.65
N ASP A 318 -12.99 27.32 12.72
CA ASP A 318 -13.81 26.09 12.61
C ASP A 318 -13.03 24.94 11.93
N SER A 319 -12.12 25.27 11.01
CA SER A 319 -11.23 24.33 10.34
C SER A 319 -9.94 24.07 11.16
N PRO A 320 -9.59 22.82 11.43
CA PRO A 320 -8.28 22.46 11.98
C PRO A 320 -7.19 22.44 10.89
N TYR A 321 -7.59 22.41 9.59
CA TYR A 321 -6.68 22.24 8.45
C TYR A 321 -5.97 23.53 8.09
N GLU A 322 -4.70 23.40 7.69
CA GLU A 322 -3.92 24.44 7.04
C GLU A 322 -3.58 24.00 5.62
N PHE A 323 -4.34 24.49 4.65
CA PHE A 323 -4.26 24.03 3.25
C PHE A 323 -2.98 24.47 2.54
N SER A 324 -2.25 25.47 3.08
CA SER A 324 -0.97 25.90 2.50
C SER A 324 0.11 24.83 2.61
N VAL A 325 0.12 24.07 3.68
CA VAL A 325 1.11 23.00 3.96
C VAL A 325 0.60 21.59 3.68
N LEU A 326 -0.69 21.43 3.37
CA LEU A 326 -1.30 20.14 3.07
C LEU A 326 -0.62 19.53 1.81
N PRO A 327 0.05 18.38 1.93
CA PRO A 327 0.68 17.72 0.79
C PRO A 327 -0.34 17.31 -0.28
N THR A 328 0.05 17.39 -1.55
CA THR A 328 -0.81 16.95 -2.68
C THR A 328 -1.07 15.45 -2.59
N GLU A 329 -0.16 14.69 -2.00
CA GLU A 329 -0.25 13.26 -1.76
C GLU A 329 -1.39 12.89 -0.80
N ILE A 330 -1.60 13.70 0.25
CA ILE A 330 -2.75 13.52 1.18
C ILE A 330 -4.08 13.68 0.43
N LEU A 331 -4.18 14.66 -0.46
CA LEU A 331 -5.36 14.80 -1.31
C LEU A 331 -5.58 13.53 -2.14
N GLY A 332 -4.53 13.01 -2.79
CA GLY A 332 -4.58 11.77 -3.57
C GLY A 332 -5.04 10.58 -2.72
N GLN A 333 -4.49 10.40 -1.54
CA GLN A 333 -4.81 9.30 -0.63
C GLN A 333 -6.26 9.36 -0.11
N VAL A 334 -6.70 10.55 0.33
CA VAL A 334 -8.07 10.78 0.78
C VAL A 334 -9.07 10.54 -0.35
N TYR A 335 -8.77 11.04 -1.56
CA TYR A 335 -9.62 10.83 -2.71
C TYR A 335 -9.63 9.37 -3.17
N GLU A 336 -8.56 8.63 -3.05
CA GLU A 336 -8.52 7.21 -3.41
C GLU A 336 -9.47 6.38 -2.52
N GLN A 337 -9.48 6.63 -1.21
CA GLN A 337 -10.46 6.01 -0.31
C GLN A 337 -11.89 6.47 -0.63
N PHE A 338 -12.06 7.74 -0.94
CA PHE A 338 -13.33 8.33 -1.36
C PHE A 338 -13.87 7.70 -2.67
N LEU A 339 -12.98 7.34 -3.62
CA LEU A 339 -13.33 6.64 -4.86
C LEU A 339 -13.90 5.24 -4.61
N GLY A 340 -13.68 4.66 -3.44
CA GLY A 340 -14.28 3.38 -3.03
C GLY A 340 -15.79 3.39 -2.85
N LYS A 341 -16.44 4.57 -2.85
CA LYS A 341 -17.88 4.75 -2.61
C LYS A 341 -18.58 5.37 -3.81
N VAL A 342 -19.88 5.16 -3.91
CA VAL A 342 -20.76 5.72 -4.95
C VAL A 342 -22.05 6.24 -4.34
N ILE A 343 -22.61 7.32 -4.90
CA ILE A 343 -23.93 7.82 -4.55
C ILE A 343 -24.95 7.03 -5.36
N HIS A 344 -25.81 6.31 -4.68
CA HIS A 344 -26.92 5.56 -5.25
C HIS A 344 -28.22 6.32 -5.06
N LEU A 345 -29.04 6.41 -6.13
CA LEU A 345 -30.39 6.93 -6.07
C LEU A 345 -31.40 5.79 -5.88
N THR A 346 -32.16 5.83 -4.79
CA THR A 346 -33.27 4.89 -4.60
C THR A 346 -34.41 5.18 -5.60
N PRO A 347 -35.35 4.24 -5.82
CA PRO A 347 -36.54 4.49 -6.66
C PRO A 347 -37.37 5.71 -6.22
N GLY A 348 -37.29 6.09 -4.95
CA GLY A 348 -37.90 7.31 -4.40
C GLY A 348 -37.03 8.56 -4.51
N HIS A 349 -36.01 8.56 -5.37
CA HIS A 349 -35.04 9.66 -5.61
C HIS A 349 -34.31 10.15 -4.37
N GLN A 350 -34.05 9.26 -3.39
CA GLN A 350 -33.24 9.55 -2.22
C GLN A 350 -31.80 9.11 -2.44
N ALA A 351 -30.86 10.00 -2.20
CA ALA A 351 -29.44 9.70 -2.29
C ALA A 351 -28.93 8.91 -1.07
N ARG A 352 -28.16 7.86 -1.33
CA ARG A 352 -27.41 7.08 -0.34
C ARG A 352 -25.97 6.89 -0.81
N VAL A 353 -25.02 7.06 0.09
CA VAL A 353 -23.61 6.76 -0.18
C VAL A 353 -23.35 5.32 0.24
N GLU A 354 -22.88 4.49 -0.68
CA GLU A 354 -22.64 3.06 -0.48
C GLU A 354 -21.27 2.68 -1.05
N ASP A 355 -20.66 1.60 -0.50
CA ASP A 355 -19.41 1.07 -1.06
C ASP A 355 -19.64 0.52 -2.48
N LYS A 356 -18.73 0.80 -3.40
CA LYS A 356 -18.76 0.20 -4.74
C LYS A 356 -18.62 -1.33 -4.63
N PRO A 357 -19.51 -2.12 -5.27
CA PRO A 357 -19.47 -3.57 -5.17
C PRO A 357 -18.14 -4.18 -5.64
N GLU A 358 -17.49 -3.56 -6.62
CA GLU A 358 -16.20 -3.97 -7.18
C GLU A 358 -15.09 -3.79 -6.14
N VAL A 359 -15.05 -2.65 -5.46
CA VAL A 359 -14.05 -2.31 -4.42
C VAL A 359 -14.21 -3.24 -3.21
N LYS A 360 -15.46 -3.49 -2.79
CA LYS A 360 -15.76 -4.42 -1.69
C LYS A 360 -15.29 -5.85 -1.99
N LYS A 361 -15.43 -6.32 -3.25
CA LYS A 361 -14.96 -7.63 -3.70
C LYS A 361 -13.44 -7.70 -3.87
N ALA A 362 -12.81 -6.60 -4.26
CA ALA A 362 -11.35 -6.52 -4.42
C ALA A 362 -10.60 -6.42 -3.09
N GLY A 363 -11.29 -6.11 -1.99
CA GLY A 363 -10.68 -5.97 -0.66
C GLY A 363 -10.16 -4.56 -0.37
N GLY A 364 -10.55 -3.56 -1.15
CA GLY A 364 -10.20 -2.15 -0.97
C GLY A 364 -9.52 -1.51 -2.19
N VAL A 365 -9.32 -0.21 -2.12
CA VAL A 365 -8.48 0.58 -3.02
C VAL A 365 -7.16 0.85 -2.28
N TYR A 366 -6.01 0.74 -2.94
CA TYR A 366 -4.70 0.80 -2.29
C TYR A 366 -3.88 1.96 -2.84
N TYR A 367 -3.67 2.98 -2.03
CA TYR A 367 -2.74 4.06 -2.36
C TYR A 367 -1.30 3.54 -2.42
N THR A 368 -0.59 3.88 -3.49
CA THR A 368 0.80 3.45 -3.66
C THR A 368 1.74 4.40 -2.92
N PRO A 369 2.54 3.91 -1.96
CA PRO A 369 3.48 4.74 -1.22
C PRO A 369 4.48 5.47 -2.13
N THR A 370 4.82 6.71 -1.78
CA THR A 370 5.67 7.59 -2.57
C THR A 370 7.03 6.97 -2.91
N TYR A 371 7.66 6.25 -1.99
CA TYR A 371 8.97 5.60 -2.23
C TYR A 371 8.92 4.53 -3.32
N ILE A 372 7.77 3.82 -3.49
CA ILE A 372 7.54 2.86 -4.58
C ILE A 372 7.39 3.60 -5.91
N VAL A 373 6.59 4.67 -5.91
CA VAL A 373 6.39 5.51 -7.09
C VAL A 373 7.71 6.08 -7.58
N GLU A 374 8.51 6.66 -6.68
CA GLU A 374 9.83 7.23 -6.98
C GLU A 374 10.79 6.17 -7.54
N TYR A 375 10.79 4.97 -6.95
CA TYR A 375 11.63 3.88 -7.43
C TYR A 375 11.27 3.48 -8.87
N ILE A 376 10.00 3.23 -9.14
CA ILE A 376 9.52 2.82 -10.48
C ILE A 376 9.78 3.92 -11.50
N VAL A 377 9.46 5.16 -11.19
CA VAL A 377 9.69 6.33 -12.06
C VAL A 377 11.17 6.49 -12.39
N ARG A 378 12.06 6.37 -11.39
CA ARG A 378 13.50 6.48 -11.58
C ARG A 378 14.06 5.40 -12.50
N HIS A 379 13.60 4.15 -12.34
CA HIS A 379 14.11 3.00 -13.11
C HIS A 379 13.38 2.78 -14.45
N THR A 380 12.38 3.61 -14.76
CA THR A 380 11.73 3.67 -16.08
C THR A 380 12.13 4.97 -16.79
N LEU A 381 11.59 6.11 -16.35
CA LEU A 381 11.88 7.41 -16.95
C LEU A 381 13.35 7.79 -16.82
N GLY A 382 13.96 7.53 -15.66
CA GLY A 382 15.36 7.86 -15.41
C GLY A 382 16.30 7.17 -16.40
N GLU A 383 16.07 5.88 -16.70
CA GLU A 383 16.87 5.16 -17.69
C GLU A 383 16.63 5.70 -19.12
N LEU A 384 15.38 6.04 -19.47
CA LEU A 384 15.07 6.64 -20.77
C LEU A 384 15.62 8.07 -20.95
N LEU A 385 15.92 8.77 -19.87
CA LEU A 385 16.43 10.14 -19.86
C LEU A 385 17.96 10.25 -19.63
N LYS A 386 18.64 9.14 -19.31
CA LYS A 386 20.04 9.09 -18.86
C LYS A 386 21.02 9.82 -19.79
N ASP A 387 20.85 9.64 -21.11
CA ASP A 387 21.73 10.22 -22.13
C ASP A 387 21.07 11.41 -22.87
N ARG A 388 19.96 11.96 -22.31
CA ARG A 388 19.23 13.07 -22.92
C ARG A 388 19.48 14.38 -22.18
N ARG A 389 19.33 15.50 -22.90
CA ARG A 389 19.41 16.85 -22.32
C ARG A 389 18.13 17.62 -22.56
N PRO A 390 17.69 18.46 -21.62
CA PRO A 390 16.61 19.41 -21.86
C PRO A 390 16.97 20.31 -23.06
N GLY A 391 16.06 20.48 -24.00
CA GLY A 391 16.29 21.26 -25.23
C GLY A 391 16.74 20.43 -26.42
N GLU A 392 17.26 19.22 -26.24
CA GLU A 392 17.36 18.22 -27.31
C GLU A 392 16.00 17.53 -27.43
N ARG A 393 15.22 17.90 -28.41
CA ARG A 393 13.94 17.27 -28.68
C ARG A 393 14.15 15.87 -29.25
N GLY A 394 13.68 14.84 -28.56
CA GLY A 394 13.31 13.50 -29.01
C GLY A 394 14.37 12.51 -29.44
N VAL A 395 14.02 11.24 -29.30
CA VAL A 395 14.65 10.11 -30.01
C VAL A 395 14.42 10.32 -31.50
N GLY A 396 15.40 10.84 -32.20
CA GLY A 396 15.31 11.10 -33.64
C GLY A 396 14.86 12.51 -34.04
N LYS A 397 15.14 13.53 -33.24
CA LYS A 397 14.84 14.95 -33.48
C LYS A 397 13.36 15.34 -33.27
N GLY A 398 12.94 15.57 -32.04
CA GLY A 398 11.80 16.41 -31.78
C GLY A 398 10.61 15.85 -31.00
N GLU A 399 10.53 14.52 -30.73
CA GLU A 399 9.36 13.96 -30.03
C GLU A 399 9.53 13.93 -28.50
N PRO A 400 8.53 14.37 -27.71
CA PRO A 400 8.57 14.28 -26.26
C PRO A 400 8.45 12.84 -25.79
N LEU A 401 9.12 12.48 -24.70
CA LEU A 401 8.97 11.19 -24.03
C LEU A 401 7.56 11.12 -23.41
N ARG A 402 6.76 10.13 -23.76
CA ARG A 402 5.36 9.98 -23.32
C ARG A 402 5.23 8.90 -22.27
N VAL A 403 4.66 9.27 -21.13
CA VAL A 403 4.49 8.43 -19.94
C VAL A 403 3.02 8.15 -19.75
N LEU A 404 2.65 6.88 -19.63
CA LEU A 404 1.28 6.43 -19.44
C LEU A 404 1.11 5.68 -18.12
N ASP A 405 0.04 6.00 -17.39
CA ASP A 405 -0.55 5.10 -16.40
C ASP A 405 -1.92 4.61 -16.91
N PRO A 406 -2.07 3.31 -17.24
CA PRO A 406 -3.31 2.78 -17.81
C PRO A 406 -4.40 2.48 -16.76
N ALA A 407 -4.15 2.73 -15.48
CA ALA A 407 -5.10 2.59 -14.37
C ALA A 407 -4.77 3.62 -13.29
N CYS A 408 -4.84 4.92 -13.68
CA CYS A 408 -4.18 5.99 -12.95
C CYS A 408 -4.78 6.32 -11.58
N GLY A 409 -6.00 5.87 -11.28
CA GLY A 409 -6.65 6.10 -9.98
C GLY A 409 -6.67 7.59 -9.61
N SER A 410 -6.12 7.93 -8.45
CA SER A 410 -5.95 9.32 -7.97
C SER A 410 -4.75 10.06 -8.60
N GLY A 411 -3.97 9.40 -9.47
CA GLY A 411 -2.86 9.99 -10.21
C GLY A 411 -1.50 9.95 -9.52
N SER A 412 -1.30 9.14 -8.49
CA SER A 412 -0.06 9.09 -7.71
C SER A 412 1.20 8.84 -8.57
N PHE A 413 1.15 7.89 -9.50
CA PHE A 413 2.25 7.63 -10.43
C PHE A 413 2.49 8.78 -11.40
N LEU A 414 1.42 9.39 -11.90
CA LEU A 414 1.52 10.53 -12.82
C LEU A 414 2.08 11.77 -12.14
N LEU A 415 1.71 12.02 -10.87
CA LEU A 415 2.31 13.08 -10.04
C LEU A 415 3.79 12.84 -9.80
N GLY A 416 4.19 11.62 -9.46
CA GLY A 416 5.59 11.23 -9.28
C GLY A 416 6.41 11.39 -10.56
N ALA A 417 5.88 10.92 -11.70
CA ALA A 417 6.52 11.08 -13.00
C ALA A 417 6.65 12.55 -13.40
N TYR A 418 5.60 13.34 -13.18
CA TYR A 418 5.61 14.77 -13.45
C TYR A 418 6.63 15.50 -12.58
N GLN A 419 6.68 15.22 -11.28
CA GLN A 419 7.69 15.79 -10.39
C GLN A 419 9.12 15.43 -10.81
N TYR A 420 9.34 14.19 -11.22
CA TYR A 420 10.64 13.73 -11.73
C TYR A 420 11.06 14.53 -12.97
N LEU A 421 10.15 14.71 -13.92
CA LEU A 421 10.39 15.50 -15.13
C LEU A 421 10.64 16.98 -14.83
N LEU A 422 9.88 17.59 -13.91
CA LEU A 422 10.10 18.98 -13.49
C LEU A 422 11.52 19.16 -12.93
N ASN A 423 11.98 18.24 -12.09
CA ASN A 423 13.33 18.27 -11.54
C ASN A 423 14.38 18.09 -12.66
N TRP A 424 14.20 17.10 -13.52
CA TRP A 424 15.12 16.83 -14.62
C TRP A 424 15.28 18.03 -15.59
N TYR A 425 14.17 18.66 -15.96
CA TYR A 425 14.20 19.85 -16.81
C TYR A 425 14.88 21.04 -16.12
N ARG A 426 14.51 21.32 -14.87
CA ARG A 426 15.11 22.41 -14.09
C ARG A 426 16.62 22.24 -13.95
N ASP A 427 17.06 21.07 -13.53
CA ASP A 427 18.46 20.78 -13.26
C ASP A 427 19.28 20.79 -14.55
N GLY A 428 18.74 20.26 -15.64
CA GLY A 428 19.38 20.30 -16.94
C GLY A 428 19.53 21.72 -17.50
N TYR A 429 18.47 22.54 -17.44
CA TYR A 429 18.56 23.94 -17.86
C TYR A 429 19.54 24.74 -16.99
N SER A 430 19.59 24.47 -15.68
CA SER A 430 20.51 25.09 -14.76
C SER A 430 21.96 24.71 -15.06
N ALA A 431 22.24 23.45 -15.37
CA ALA A 431 23.58 22.98 -15.74
C ALA A 431 24.09 23.58 -17.08
N GLU A 432 23.18 23.87 -18.01
CA GLU A 432 23.53 24.51 -19.30
C GLU A 432 23.72 26.04 -19.21
N GLY A 433 23.53 26.63 -18.05
CA GLY A 433 23.60 28.10 -17.82
C GLY A 433 22.22 28.72 -17.70
N ALA A 434 21.71 28.81 -16.47
CA ALA A 434 20.35 29.22 -16.14
C ALA A 434 19.93 30.57 -16.71
N GLU A 435 20.88 31.58 -16.73
CA GLU A 435 20.59 32.91 -17.26
C GLU A 435 20.25 32.87 -18.77
N LYS A 436 20.76 31.90 -19.53
CA LYS A 436 20.44 31.73 -20.96
C LYS A 436 18.96 31.39 -21.11
N TRP A 437 18.46 30.53 -20.23
CA TRP A 437 17.11 30.01 -20.26
C TRP A 437 16.07 30.91 -19.57
N ALA A 438 16.55 31.91 -18.80
CA ALA A 438 15.73 32.95 -18.18
C ALA A 438 15.48 34.15 -19.07
N LYS A 439 16.16 34.24 -20.23
CA LYS A 439 16.06 35.36 -21.18
C LYS A 439 15.24 34.98 -22.42
N GLY A 440 14.69 35.95 -23.09
CA GLY A 440 13.98 35.76 -24.36
C GLY A 440 12.49 36.01 -24.26
N ARG A 441 11.77 35.71 -25.34
CA ARG A 441 10.32 35.97 -25.49
C ARG A 441 9.47 34.94 -24.73
N LYS A 442 10.01 33.72 -24.48
CA LYS A 442 9.38 32.62 -23.71
C LYS A 442 10.45 32.02 -22.83
N PRO A 443 10.75 32.61 -21.67
CA PRO A 443 11.72 32.03 -20.75
C PRO A 443 11.16 30.78 -20.11
N VAL A 444 12.01 29.76 -19.92
CA VAL A 444 11.64 28.51 -19.27
C VAL A 444 12.04 28.51 -17.80
N LEU A 445 13.00 29.37 -17.41
CA LEU A 445 13.41 29.59 -16.03
C LEU A 445 13.16 31.04 -15.60
N TYR A 446 12.97 31.24 -14.30
CA TYR A 446 13.03 32.54 -13.65
C TYR A 446 13.76 32.41 -12.32
N GLN A 447 14.36 33.51 -11.85
CA GLN A 447 15.04 33.57 -10.58
C GLN A 447 14.07 34.02 -9.49
N ALA A 448 13.88 33.20 -8.47
CA ALA A 448 13.09 33.54 -7.30
C ALA A 448 13.84 34.47 -6.34
N SER A 449 13.15 35.04 -5.34
CA SER A 449 13.63 36.10 -4.45
C SER A 449 14.96 35.80 -3.73
N HIS A 450 15.29 34.49 -3.58
CA HIS A 450 16.52 34.02 -2.91
C HIS A 450 17.62 33.56 -3.86
N GLY A 451 17.54 33.93 -5.15
CA GLY A 451 18.53 33.57 -6.15
C GLY A 451 18.34 32.17 -6.76
N GLU A 452 17.32 31.45 -6.34
CA GLU A 452 17.00 30.10 -6.82
C GLU A 452 16.36 30.10 -8.20
N TRP A 453 16.73 29.15 -9.07
CA TRP A 453 16.14 28.99 -10.39
C TRP A 453 14.91 28.08 -10.36
N LYS A 454 13.79 28.57 -10.85
CA LYS A 454 12.50 27.83 -10.96
C LYS A 454 12.02 27.81 -12.40
N LEU A 455 11.31 26.70 -12.73
CA LEU A 455 10.61 26.61 -14.02
C LEU A 455 9.42 27.57 -14.05
N THR A 456 9.24 28.26 -15.16
CA THR A 456 8.05 29.08 -15.38
C THR A 456 6.79 28.23 -15.45
N THR A 457 5.62 28.79 -15.10
CA THR A 457 4.33 28.08 -15.19
C THR A 457 4.05 27.61 -16.63
N ALA A 458 4.45 28.38 -17.62
CA ALA A 458 4.35 28.01 -19.04
C ALA A 458 5.16 26.76 -19.36
N GLU A 459 6.39 26.62 -18.83
CA GLU A 459 7.20 25.43 -19.02
C GLU A 459 6.67 24.23 -18.26
N ARG A 460 6.18 24.41 -17.03
CA ARG A 460 5.51 23.35 -16.27
C ARG A 460 4.29 22.81 -17.03
N LYS A 461 3.44 23.70 -17.58
CA LYS A 461 2.30 23.31 -18.42
C LYS A 461 2.74 22.50 -19.64
N ARG A 462 3.79 22.97 -20.34
CA ARG A 462 4.31 22.27 -21.50
C ARG A 462 4.78 20.86 -21.14
N ILE A 463 5.59 20.73 -20.08
CA ILE A 463 6.07 19.44 -19.58
C ILE A 463 4.89 18.52 -19.26
N LEU A 464 3.86 19.02 -18.59
CA LEU A 464 2.68 18.21 -18.25
C LEU A 464 1.97 17.71 -19.50
N LEU A 465 1.67 18.59 -20.45
CA LEU A 465 0.92 18.25 -21.66
C LEU A 465 1.69 17.36 -22.64
N ASP A 466 3.01 17.55 -22.73
CA ASP A 466 3.85 16.82 -23.66
C ASP A 466 4.13 15.39 -23.16
N HIS A 467 4.19 15.18 -21.85
CA HIS A 467 4.76 13.95 -21.28
C HIS A 467 3.77 13.07 -20.53
N ILE A 468 2.73 13.60 -19.89
CA ILE A 468 1.91 12.87 -18.90
C ILE A 468 0.57 12.46 -19.48
N TYR A 469 0.29 11.15 -19.45
CA TYR A 469 -0.94 10.55 -19.97
C TYR A 469 -1.50 9.54 -18.97
N GLY A 470 -2.82 9.45 -18.85
CA GLY A 470 -3.48 8.54 -17.92
C GLY A 470 -4.83 8.07 -18.45
N VAL A 471 -5.21 6.86 -18.05
CA VAL A 471 -6.54 6.30 -18.30
C VAL A 471 -7.06 5.66 -17.01
N ASP A 472 -8.31 5.91 -16.69
CA ASP A 472 -9.02 5.18 -15.65
C ASP A 472 -10.46 4.88 -16.06
N ILE A 473 -11.01 3.77 -15.59
CA ILE A 473 -12.40 3.38 -15.87
C ILE A 473 -13.38 4.25 -15.09
N ASP A 474 -12.95 4.81 -13.96
CA ASP A 474 -13.78 5.60 -13.06
C ASP A 474 -13.68 7.10 -13.42
N PRO A 475 -14.77 7.74 -13.86
CA PRO A 475 -14.75 9.17 -14.18
C PRO A 475 -14.39 10.05 -12.97
N GLN A 476 -14.69 9.61 -11.74
CA GLN A 476 -14.29 10.34 -10.53
C GLN A 476 -12.77 10.33 -10.33
N ALA A 477 -12.12 9.17 -10.58
CA ALA A 477 -10.67 9.05 -10.54
C ALA A 477 -9.99 9.97 -11.55
N VAL A 478 -10.54 10.04 -12.76
CA VAL A 478 -10.05 10.94 -13.83
C VAL A 478 -10.09 12.41 -13.38
N GLU A 479 -11.21 12.87 -12.80
CA GLU A 479 -11.31 14.26 -12.34
C GLU A 479 -10.37 14.56 -11.16
N VAL A 480 -10.20 13.63 -10.23
CA VAL A 480 -9.24 13.74 -9.12
C VAL A 480 -7.80 13.80 -9.64
N THR A 481 -7.44 12.96 -10.59
CA THR A 481 -6.12 12.99 -11.24
C THR A 481 -5.87 14.34 -11.93
N LYS A 482 -6.84 14.86 -12.68
CA LYS A 482 -6.76 16.20 -13.29
C LYS A 482 -6.57 17.28 -12.21
N LEU A 483 -7.37 17.27 -11.14
CA LEU A 483 -7.27 18.22 -10.02
C LEU A 483 -5.87 18.20 -9.40
N SER A 484 -5.36 17.03 -9.07
CA SER A 484 -4.05 16.85 -8.44
C SER A 484 -2.90 17.37 -9.32
N LEU A 485 -2.93 17.08 -10.62
CA LEU A 485 -1.96 17.57 -11.58
C LEU A 485 -2.04 19.10 -11.75
N LEU A 486 -3.23 19.68 -11.78
CA LEU A 486 -3.42 21.14 -11.87
C LEU A 486 -2.89 21.86 -10.62
N LEU A 487 -3.16 21.33 -9.42
CA LEU A 487 -2.61 21.85 -8.17
C LEU A 487 -1.08 21.75 -8.13
N LYS A 488 -0.51 20.71 -8.74
CA LYS A 488 0.95 20.54 -8.87
C LYS A 488 1.58 21.56 -9.83
N VAL A 489 0.91 21.96 -10.89
CA VAL A 489 1.36 23.06 -11.77
C VAL A 489 1.49 24.37 -10.98
N LEU A 490 0.54 24.64 -10.09
CA LEU A 490 0.49 25.86 -9.27
C LEU A 490 1.38 25.82 -8.02
N GLU A 491 2.02 24.70 -7.72
CA GLU A 491 2.85 24.57 -6.52
C GLU A 491 4.04 25.58 -6.56
N GLY A 492 4.14 26.39 -5.50
CA GLY A 492 5.17 27.43 -5.39
C GLY A 492 4.93 28.71 -6.21
N GLU A 493 3.75 28.86 -6.82
CA GLU A 493 3.31 30.12 -7.45
C GLU A 493 2.59 31.02 -6.44
N SER A 494 2.57 32.34 -6.74
CA SER A 494 1.89 33.37 -5.97
C SER A 494 1.03 34.24 -6.90
N GLU A 495 0.16 35.08 -6.33
CA GLU A 495 -0.64 36.02 -7.10
C GLU A 495 0.25 36.93 -7.98
N SER A 496 1.34 37.44 -7.41
CA SER A 496 2.29 38.31 -8.12
C SER A 496 3.00 37.60 -9.28
N SER A 497 3.40 36.32 -9.09
CA SER A 497 4.05 35.54 -10.13
C SER A 497 3.09 35.22 -11.29
N LEU A 498 1.84 34.85 -10.98
CA LEU A 498 0.81 34.58 -11.98
C LEU A 498 0.31 35.85 -12.68
N ALA A 499 0.10 36.95 -11.95
CA ALA A 499 -0.34 38.20 -12.54
C ALA A 499 0.71 38.76 -13.53
N HIS A 500 1.99 38.66 -13.22
CA HIS A 500 3.07 39.04 -14.13
C HIS A 500 3.07 38.20 -15.41
N GLN A 501 2.86 36.88 -15.27
CA GLN A 501 2.79 35.95 -16.42
C GLN A 501 1.54 36.18 -17.28
N LEU A 502 0.37 36.37 -16.66
CA LEU A 502 -0.90 36.67 -17.37
C LEU A 502 -0.88 37.98 -18.12
N THR A 503 -0.29 39.03 -17.52
CA THR A 503 -0.23 40.39 -18.13
C THR A 503 0.72 40.42 -19.32
N PHE A 504 1.87 39.74 -19.26
CA PHE A 504 2.86 39.75 -20.32
C PHE A 504 2.59 38.81 -21.48
N TRP A 505 1.90 37.65 -21.23
CA TRP A 505 1.78 36.59 -22.25
C TRP A 505 0.39 36.24 -22.66
N GLN A 506 -0.66 36.79 -22.05
CA GLN A 506 -2.07 36.52 -22.34
C GLN A 506 -2.45 35.01 -22.32
N GLU A 507 -1.63 34.20 -21.62
CA GLU A 507 -1.88 32.75 -21.47
C GLU A 507 -2.53 32.48 -20.11
N ARG A 508 -3.59 31.66 -20.13
CA ARG A 508 -4.27 31.23 -18.90
C ARG A 508 -3.37 30.36 -18.03
N ALA A 509 -3.58 30.39 -16.71
CA ALA A 509 -2.66 29.78 -15.74
C ALA A 509 -2.56 28.27 -15.81
N LEU A 510 -3.64 27.57 -16.18
CA LEU A 510 -3.67 26.08 -16.19
C LEU A 510 -3.95 25.52 -17.59
N PRO A 511 -3.53 24.27 -17.89
CA PRO A 511 -3.82 23.58 -19.13
C PRO A 511 -5.14 22.84 -19.07
N ASP A 512 -5.75 22.56 -20.23
CA ASP A 512 -6.78 21.55 -20.37
C ASP A 512 -6.13 20.15 -20.46
N LEU A 513 -6.53 19.23 -19.56
CA LEU A 513 -6.00 17.86 -19.48
C LEU A 513 -6.91 16.82 -20.14
N SER A 514 -7.99 17.22 -20.80
CA SER A 514 -8.94 16.30 -21.41
C SER A 514 -8.35 15.43 -22.53
N ARG A 515 -7.25 15.89 -23.14
CA ARG A 515 -6.51 15.11 -24.16
C ARG A 515 -5.51 14.13 -23.57
N ASN A 516 -5.11 14.34 -22.32
CA ASN A 516 -4.06 13.60 -21.66
C ASN A 516 -4.60 12.56 -20.66
N ILE A 517 -5.64 12.93 -19.91
CA ILE A 517 -6.26 12.10 -18.88
C ILE A 517 -7.67 11.73 -19.32
N LYS A 518 -7.88 10.45 -19.60
CA LYS A 518 -9.08 9.91 -20.25
C LYS A 518 -9.85 8.97 -19.37
N CYS A 519 -11.17 8.93 -19.55
CA CYS A 519 -12.04 7.97 -18.88
C CYS A 519 -12.36 6.80 -19.83
N GLY A 520 -12.02 5.57 -19.43
CA GLY A 520 -12.31 4.39 -20.23
C GLY A 520 -11.70 3.10 -19.67
N ASN A 521 -12.20 1.97 -20.16
CA ASN A 521 -11.70 0.66 -19.80
C ASN A 521 -10.46 0.32 -20.62
N SER A 522 -9.29 0.40 -19.99
CA SER A 522 -8.00 0.16 -20.63
C SER A 522 -7.86 -1.21 -21.31
N LEU A 523 -8.65 -2.19 -20.89
CA LEU A 523 -8.56 -3.58 -21.34
C LEU A 523 -9.61 -3.98 -22.37
N ILE A 524 -10.69 -3.22 -22.54
CA ILE A 524 -11.81 -3.56 -23.41
C ILE A 524 -11.93 -2.51 -24.51
N GLY A 525 -11.82 -2.96 -25.75
CA GLY A 525 -11.98 -2.12 -26.94
C GLY A 525 -13.44 -2.05 -27.42
N PRO A 526 -13.74 -1.14 -28.39
CA PRO A 526 -15.08 -1.01 -28.99
C PRO A 526 -15.60 -2.28 -29.68
N ASP A 527 -14.72 -3.16 -30.10
CA ASP A 527 -15.03 -4.46 -30.70
C ASP A 527 -15.79 -5.39 -29.75
N PHE A 528 -15.77 -5.13 -28.44
CA PHE A 528 -16.59 -5.83 -27.46
C PHE A 528 -18.09 -5.75 -27.80
N TYR A 529 -18.55 -4.61 -28.27
CA TYR A 529 -19.95 -4.42 -28.66
C TYR A 529 -20.31 -5.13 -29.96
N THR A 530 -19.37 -5.23 -30.89
CA THR A 530 -19.59 -5.90 -32.18
C THR A 530 -19.64 -7.42 -32.08
N GLN A 531 -18.87 -8.01 -31.18
CA GLN A 531 -18.86 -9.47 -30.96
C GLN A 531 -20.17 -10.00 -30.33
N LYS A 532 -20.88 -9.19 -29.56
CA LYS A 532 -22.18 -9.56 -28.98
C LYS A 532 -23.37 -9.45 -29.97
N GLY A 533 -23.14 -8.99 -31.20
CA GLY A 533 -24.13 -8.91 -32.26
C GLY A 533 -25.40 -8.16 -31.87
N SER A 534 -26.58 -8.64 -32.28
CA SER A 534 -27.89 -8.02 -31.96
C SER A 534 -28.21 -7.94 -30.47
N GLN A 535 -27.48 -8.66 -29.58
CA GLN A 535 -27.62 -8.53 -28.13
C GLN A 535 -27.00 -7.22 -27.61
N ALA A 536 -26.05 -6.63 -28.34
CA ALA A 536 -25.46 -5.33 -27.95
C ALA A 536 -26.46 -4.15 -28.06
N SER A 537 -27.41 -4.25 -28.95
CA SER A 537 -28.49 -3.23 -29.10
C SER A 537 -29.54 -3.30 -27.98
N PHE A 538 -29.54 -4.36 -27.18
CA PHE A 538 -30.40 -4.52 -25.99
C PHE A 538 -29.67 -4.17 -24.68
N LEU A 539 -28.38 -3.88 -24.72
CA LEU A 539 -27.67 -3.37 -23.53
C LEU A 539 -28.20 -1.96 -23.24
N GLY A 540 -28.88 -1.80 -22.12
CA GLY A 540 -29.34 -0.48 -21.69
C GLY A 540 -28.15 0.49 -21.55
N GLY A 541 -28.38 1.80 -21.68
CA GLY A 541 -27.31 2.81 -21.61
C GLY A 541 -26.43 2.72 -20.34
N GLU A 542 -26.98 2.21 -19.25
CA GLU A 542 -26.22 1.95 -17.99
C GLU A 542 -25.18 0.85 -18.11
N GLU A 543 -25.45 -0.24 -18.83
CA GLU A 543 -24.50 -1.34 -18.99
C GLU A 543 -23.39 -0.96 -19.96
N GLN A 544 -23.71 -0.21 -21.01
CA GLN A 544 -22.74 0.35 -21.94
C GLN A 544 -21.76 1.29 -21.24
N TYR A 545 -22.29 2.12 -20.35
CA TYR A 545 -21.49 3.02 -19.50
C TYR A 545 -20.59 2.25 -18.50
N ARG A 546 -21.10 1.15 -17.92
CA ARG A 546 -20.34 0.33 -16.97
C ARG A 546 -19.17 -0.41 -17.63
N ILE A 547 -19.32 -0.80 -18.90
CA ILE A 547 -18.24 -1.41 -19.69
C ILE A 547 -17.20 -0.37 -20.06
N ASN A 548 -17.62 0.82 -20.49
CA ASN A 548 -16.81 1.98 -20.84
C ASN A 548 -15.64 1.63 -21.78
N ALA A 549 -15.92 0.90 -22.87
CA ALA A 549 -14.90 0.43 -23.81
C ALA A 549 -14.06 1.58 -24.36
N PHE A 550 -12.74 1.38 -24.50
CA PHE A 550 -11.78 2.41 -24.80
C PHE A 550 -10.99 2.14 -26.08
N ASP A 551 -11.05 3.06 -27.02
CA ASP A 551 -10.26 3.00 -28.26
C ASP A 551 -8.95 3.78 -28.12
N TRP A 552 -7.87 3.06 -27.85
CA TRP A 552 -6.55 3.64 -27.66
C TRP A 552 -6.06 4.46 -28.85
N GLN A 553 -6.32 3.98 -30.08
CA GLN A 553 -5.85 4.66 -31.30
C GLN A 553 -6.64 5.91 -31.61
N ALA A 554 -7.96 5.88 -31.39
CA ALA A 554 -8.82 7.05 -31.59
C ALA A 554 -8.55 8.13 -30.52
N GLU A 555 -8.52 7.72 -29.25
CA GLU A 555 -8.39 8.62 -28.09
C GLU A 555 -7.00 9.26 -27.97
N PHE A 556 -5.93 8.54 -28.35
CA PHE A 556 -4.56 9.03 -28.37
C PHE A 556 -3.94 9.03 -29.78
N SER A 557 -4.74 9.40 -30.77
CA SER A 557 -4.34 9.38 -32.19
C SER A 557 -3.02 10.11 -32.46
N GLN A 558 -2.75 11.22 -31.79
CA GLN A 558 -1.51 11.97 -31.93
C GLN A 558 -0.29 11.18 -31.40
N VAL A 559 -0.46 10.41 -30.30
CA VAL A 559 0.61 9.59 -29.71
C VAL A 559 0.95 8.44 -30.67
N PHE A 560 -0.07 7.72 -31.14
CA PHE A 560 0.13 6.56 -32.03
C PHE A 560 0.64 6.96 -33.42
N ALA A 561 0.17 8.09 -33.96
CA ALA A 561 0.66 8.57 -35.25
C ALA A 561 2.12 9.06 -35.20
N ALA A 562 2.55 9.64 -34.07
CA ALA A 562 3.90 10.21 -33.95
C ALA A 562 4.94 9.15 -33.55
N ALA A 563 4.61 8.25 -32.62
CA ALA A 563 5.58 7.31 -32.03
C ALA A 563 5.12 5.85 -32.01
N GLY A 564 3.91 5.55 -32.41
CA GLY A 564 3.35 4.20 -32.37
C GLY A 564 2.98 3.68 -30.98
N GLY A 565 3.14 4.52 -29.93
CA GLY A 565 2.83 4.16 -28.54
C GLY A 565 3.47 5.09 -27.53
N PHE A 566 3.59 4.59 -26.31
CA PHE A 566 4.16 5.33 -25.16
C PHE A 566 5.59 4.86 -24.87
N ASP A 567 6.46 5.78 -24.45
CA ASP A 567 7.86 5.48 -24.13
C ASP A 567 7.99 4.82 -22.75
N ALA A 568 7.14 5.19 -21.81
CA ALA A 568 7.07 4.57 -20.50
C ALA A 568 5.63 4.23 -20.11
N VAL A 569 5.41 3.05 -19.53
CA VAL A 569 4.14 2.65 -18.92
C VAL A 569 4.42 2.31 -17.46
N ILE A 570 3.76 3.02 -16.55
CA ILE A 570 3.96 2.88 -15.11
C ILE A 570 2.60 2.71 -14.42
N GLY A 571 2.56 2.11 -13.23
CA GLY A 571 1.32 2.04 -12.49
C GLY A 571 1.22 0.94 -11.44
N ASN A 572 0.09 0.96 -10.74
CA ASN A 572 -0.37 -0.07 -9.83
C ASN A 572 -1.76 -0.57 -10.31
N PRO A 573 -1.83 -1.55 -11.21
CA PRO A 573 -3.09 -2.01 -11.77
C PRO A 573 -3.96 -2.72 -10.72
N PRO A 574 -5.30 -2.72 -10.88
CA PRO A 574 -6.22 -3.27 -9.89
C PRO A 574 -6.06 -4.80 -9.71
N TYR A 575 -6.09 -5.28 -8.45
CA TYR A 575 -5.95 -6.70 -8.08
C TYR A 575 -7.29 -7.45 -8.03
N VAL A 576 -8.13 -7.24 -9.05
CA VAL A 576 -9.44 -7.91 -9.15
C VAL A 576 -9.25 -9.39 -9.42
N ARG A 577 -9.80 -10.21 -8.52
CA ARG A 577 -9.76 -11.67 -8.65
C ARG A 577 -10.71 -12.15 -9.76
N GLN A 578 -10.41 -13.32 -10.30
CA GLN A 578 -11.15 -13.94 -11.39
C GLN A 578 -12.68 -14.06 -11.16
N GLU A 579 -13.12 -14.20 -9.90
CA GLU A 579 -14.54 -14.29 -9.55
C GLU A 579 -15.30 -12.98 -9.86
N GLY A 580 -14.58 -11.85 -9.83
CA GLY A 580 -15.13 -10.53 -10.13
C GLY A 580 -15.23 -10.21 -11.62
N LEU A 581 -14.60 -10.99 -12.51
CA LEU A 581 -14.51 -10.66 -13.94
C LEU A 581 -15.77 -11.01 -14.77
N GLY A 582 -16.63 -11.87 -14.24
CA GLY A 582 -17.96 -12.15 -14.80
C GLY A 582 -18.00 -12.36 -16.31
N THR A 583 -18.78 -11.52 -17.01
CA THR A 583 -19.00 -11.57 -18.46
C THR A 583 -17.82 -11.12 -19.31
N TYR A 584 -16.75 -10.58 -18.72
CA TYR A 584 -15.56 -10.12 -19.46
C TYR A 584 -14.57 -11.26 -19.76
N LYS A 585 -14.69 -12.41 -19.09
CA LYS A 585 -13.74 -13.54 -19.23
C LYS A 585 -13.59 -14.03 -20.67
N ASP A 586 -14.69 -14.18 -21.38
CA ASP A 586 -14.66 -14.66 -22.78
C ASP A 586 -13.96 -13.65 -23.71
N TYR A 587 -14.18 -12.34 -23.46
CA TYR A 587 -13.46 -11.31 -24.18
C TYR A 587 -11.95 -11.37 -23.91
N PHE A 588 -11.56 -11.49 -22.66
CA PHE A 588 -10.15 -11.55 -22.29
C PHE A 588 -9.46 -12.81 -22.82
N LEU A 589 -10.12 -13.96 -22.81
CA LEU A 589 -9.59 -15.21 -23.40
C LEU A 589 -9.32 -15.09 -24.90
N ASN A 590 -10.11 -14.29 -25.61
CA ASN A 590 -9.96 -14.11 -27.07
C ASN A 590 -8.96 -13.01 -27.46
N HIS A 591 -8.63 -12.07 -26.56
CA HIS A 591 -7.82 -10.88 -26.89
C HIS A 591 -6.45 -10.86 -26.21
N TYR A 592 -6.26 -11.63 -25.14
CA TYR A 592 -5.00 -11.64 -24.36
C TYR A 592 -4.44 -13.05 -24.24
N GLU A 593 -3.25 -13.24 -24.76
CA GLU A 593 -2.56 -14.53 -24.71
C GLU A 593 -2.08 -14.92 -23.31
N THR A 594 -1.92 -13.93 -22.41
CA THR A 594 -1.50 -14.16 -21.02
C THR A 594 -2.67 -14.56 -20.12
N PHE A 595 -3.92 -14.42 -20.54
CA PHE A 595 -5.08 -14.67 -19.71
C PHE A 595 -5.50 -16.13 -19.69
N LEU A 596 -5.65 -16.66 -18.48
CA LEU A 596 -6.36 -17.93 -18.20
C LEU A 596 -7.55 -17.65 -17.28
N SER A 597 -8.56 -18.50 -17.32
CA SER A 597 -9.83 -18.32 -16.58
C SER A 597 -9.68 -18.14 -15.06
N LYS A 598 -8.51 -18.46 -14.49
CA LYS A 598 -8.16 -18.30 -13.07
C LYS A 598 -7.20 -17.14 -12.82
N ALA A 599 -6.84 -16.36 -13.84
CA ALA A 599 -5.91 -15.26 -13.70
C ALA A 599 -6.57 -14.02 -13.08
N ASP A 600 -5.84 -13.31 -12.25
CA ASP A 600 -6.23 -12.01 -11.72
C ASP A 600 -6.03 -10.91 -12.80
N LEU A 601 -6.73 -9.79 -12.68
CA LEU A 601 -6.80 -8.76 -13.73
C LEU A 601 -5.44 -8.12 -14.06
N TYR A 602 -4.56 -7.94 -13.07
CA TYR A 602 -3.24 -7.33 -13.28
C TYR A 602 -2.36 -8.08 -14.31
N VAL A 603 -2.60 -9.39 -14.51
CA VAL A 603 -1.89 -10.20 -15.52
C VAL A 603 -2.08 -9.62 -16.92
N ILE A 604 -3.31 -9.20 -17.23
CA ILE A 604 -3.67 -8.60 -18.53
C ILE A 604 -3.09 -7.18 -18.64
N PHE A 605 -3.01 -6.43 -17.55
CA PHE A 605 -2.41 -5.10 -17.55
C PHE A 605 -0.92 -5.14 -17.91
N LEU A 606 -0.17 -6.17 -17.48
CA LEU A 606 1.22 -6.36 -17.88
C LEU A 606 1.37 -6.58 -19.39
N GLU A 607 0.52 -7.42 -19.99
CA GLU A 607 0.49 -7.61 -21.45
C GLU A 607 0.03 -6.36 -22.18
N LYS A 608 -1.06 -5.72 -21.71
CA LYS A 608 -1.60 -4.50 -22.34
C LYS A 608 -0.58 -3.37 -22.30
N GLY A 609 0.07 -3.17 -21.15
CA GLY A 609 1.13 -2.18 -21.00
C GLY A 609 2.28 -2.42 -21.98
N PHE A 610 2.74 -3.67 -22.13
CA PHE A 610 3.76 -4.02 -23.13
C PHE A 610 3.33 -3.70 -24.56
N ARG A 611 2.08 -4.02 -24.92
CA ARG A 611 1.56 -3.75 -26.27
C ARG A 611 1.46 -2.26 -26.57
N LEU A 612 1.26 -1.42 -25.55
CA LEU A 612 1.19 0.04 -25.67
C LEU A 612 2.55 0.73 -25.74
N LEU A 613 3.65 0.01 -25.42
CA LEU A 613 5.01 0.55 -25.51
C LEU A 613 5.48 0.76 -26.95
N THR A 614 6.21 1.84 -27.14
CA THR A 614 7.08 2.03 -28.32
C THR A 614 8.22 1.00 -28.33
N LYS A 615 8.92 0.85 -29.44
CA LYS A 615 10.17 0.11 -29.50
C LYS A 615 11.18 0.78 -28.54
N ASN A 616 11.83 0.00 -27.69
CA ASN A 616 12.72 0.44 -26.60
C ASN A 616 12.00 1.18 -25.45
N GLY A 617 10.68 1.19 -25.44
CA GLY A 617 9.90 1.69 -24.32
C GLY A 617 10.02 0.79 -23.08
N CYS A 618 9.82 1.35 -21.90
CA CYS A 618 10.01 0.68 -20.62
C CYS A 618 8.70 0.62 -19.82
N LEU A 619 8.44 -0.54 -19.18
CA LEU A 619 7.33 -0.71 -18.25
C LEU A 619 7.85 -0.93 -16.84
N GLY A 620 7.22 -0.28 -15.87
CA GLY A 620 7.44 -0.51 -14.45
C GLY A 620 6.12 -0.55 -13.70
N MET A 621 5.77 -1.69 -13.11
CA MET A 621 4.53 -1.85 -12.36
C MET A 621 4.76 -2.57 -11.02
N ILE A 622 3.97 -2.20 -10.01
CA ILE A 622 3.83 -2.99 -8.79
C ILE A 622 2.60 -3.89 -8.93
N VAL A 623 2.79 -5.19 -8.74
CA VAL A 623 1.74 -6.21 -8.92
C VAL A 623 1.85 -7.30 -7.86
N SER A 624 0.83 -8.16 -7.70
CA SER A 624 0.92 -9.34 -6.83
C SER A 624 1.96 -10.34 -7.35
N ASN A 625 2.72 -10.97 -6.45
CA ASN A 625 3.74 -11.96 -6.80
C ASN A 625 3.20 -13.36 -7.14
N LYS A 626 1.90 -13.61 -6.99
CA LYS A 626 1.29 -14.95 -7.15
C LYS A 626 1.58 -15.58 -8.51
N TRP A 627 1.58 -14.79 -9.58
CA TRP A 627 1.80 -15.28 -10.94
C TRP A 627 3.21 -15.83 -11.17
N LEU A 628 4.18 -15.51 -10.32
CA LEU A 628 5.53 -16.06 -10.42
C LEU A 628 5.55 -17.59 -10.31
N ARG A 629 4.69 -18.15 -9.48
CA ARG A 629 4.67 -19.60 -9.17
C ARG A 629 3.35 -20.30 -9.55
N ALA A 630 2.23 -19.57 -9.56
CA ALA A 630 0.92 -20.16 -9.84
C ALA A 630 0.79 -20.68 -11.27
N ALA A 631 0.01 -21.74 -11.48
CA ALA A 631 -0.22 -22.34 -12.79
C ALA A 631 -0.84 -21.35 -13.80
N TYR A 632 -1.74 -20.49 -13.36
CA TYR A 632 -2.36 -19.47 -14.20
C TYR A 632 -1.37 -18.40 -14.71
N GLY A 633 -0.24 -18.23 -14.04
CA GLY A 633 0.82 -17.31 -14.46
C GLY A 633 1.71 -17.84 -15.59
N ARG A 634 1.59 -19.12 -15.98
CA ARG A 634 2.44 -19.72 -17.02
C ARG A 634 2.39 -18.98 -18.37
N PRO A 635 1.21 -18.60 -18.91
CA PRO A 635 1.17 -17.83 -20.15
C PRO A 635 1.86 -16.47 -20.05
N LEU A 636 1.68 -15.75 -18.93
CA LEU A 636 2.36 -14.47 -18.71
C LEU A 636 3.89 -14.66 -18.63
N ARG A 637 4.37 -15.67 -17.91
CA ARG A 637 5.82 -15.98 -17.86
C ARG A 637 6.37 -16.29 -19.24
N ASN A 638 5.67 -17.11 -20.03
CA ASN A 638 6.04 -17.39 -21.42
C ASN A 638 6.12 -16.12 -22.28
N PHE A 639 5.09 -15.26 -22.17
CA PHE A 639 5.01 -14.01 -22.89
C PHE A 639 6.21 -13.11 -22.56
N LEU A 640 6.48 -12.90 -21.26
CA LEU A 640 7.56 -12.02 -20.79
C LEU A 640 8.94 -12.57 -21.18
N ILE A 641 9.17 -13.90 -21.11
CA ILE A 641 10.43 -14.52 -21.53
C ILE A 641 10.68 -14.32 -23.03
N LYS A 642 9.60 -14.38 -23.84
CA LYS A 642 9.71 -14.33 -25.30
C LYS A 642 9.79 -12.90 -25.85
N GLU A 643 8.98 -12.00 -25.29
CA GLU A 643 8.73 -10.68 -25.88
C GLU A 643 9.41 -9.53 -25.12
N ALA A 644 9.71 -9.69 -23.82
CA ALA A 644 10.20 -8.62 -22.96
C ALA A 644 11.66 -8.82 -22.55
N SER A 645 12.38 -7.72 -22.43
CA SER A 645 13.71 -7.67 -21.81
C SER A 645 13.55 -7.24 -20.35
N ILE A 646 13.62 -8.21 -19.42
CA ILE A 646 13.44 -7.95 -18.00
C ILE A 646 14.73 -7.36 -17.44
N SER A 647 14.63 -6.21 -16.76
CA SER A 647 15.74 -5.55 -16.09
C SER A 647 15.77 -5.75 -14.59
N GLN A 648 14.60 -5.73 -13.94
CA GLN A 648 14.53 -5.82 -12.49
C GLN A 648 13.28 -6.57 -12.01
N VAL A 649 13.45 -7.35 -10.94
CA VAL A 649 12.37 -7.94 -10.15
C VAL A 649 12.66 -7.70 -8.67
N ILE A 650 11.86 -6.86 -8.01
CA ILE A 650 12.01 -6.50 -6.61
C ILE A 650 10.88 -7.17 -5.83
N ASP A 651 11.20 -8.19 -5.06
CA ASP A 651 10.20 -8.92 -4.26
C ASP A 651 10.00 -8.23 -2.90
N LEU A 652 8.79 -7.76 -2.68
CA LEU A 652 8.35 -7.13 -1.43
C LEU A 652 7.35 -8.02 -0.68
N ALA A 653 7.34 -9.32 -0.99
CA ALA A 653 6.43 -10.26 -0.38
C ALA A 653 6.65 -10.36 1.13
N GLY A 654 5.55 -10.27 1.88
CA GLY A 654 5.59 -10.33 3.33
C GLY A 654 5.76 -8.98 4.02
N LEU A 655 5.98 -7.91 3.28
CA LEU A 655 6.10 -6.56 3.82
C LEU A 655 4.75 -5.83 3.75
N PRO A 656 4.42 -5.00 4.75
CA PRO A 656 3.19 -4.21 4.78
C PRO A 656 3.31 -2.97 3.87
N VAL A 657 3.47 -3.20 2.55
CA VAL A 657 3.58 -2.13 1.55
C VAL A 657 2.31 -1.28 1.52
N PHE A 658 1.15 -1.91 1.64
CA PHE A 658 -0.15 -1.26 1.74
C PHE A 658 -0.71 -1.41 3.14
N GLU A 659 -1.05 -0.32 3.83
CA GLU A 659 -1.42 -0.29 5.25
C GLU A 659 -2.63 -1.18 5.60
N ASN A 660 -3.57 -1.35 4.67
CA ASN A 660 -4.84 -2.06 4.90
C ASN A 660 -4.96 -3.38 4.11
N ALA A 661 -3.85 -3.91 3.55
CA ALA A 661 -3.91 -5.11 2.71
C ALA A 661 -2.75 -6.07 2.91
N THR A 662 -3.08 -7.34 3.05
CA THR A 662 -2.14 -8.47 3.07
C THR A 662 -1.85 -8.99 1.66
N VAL A 663 -1.41 -8.10 0.74
CA VAL A 663 -1.06 -8.49 -0.62
C VAL A 663 0.46 -8.62 -0.73
N ARG A 664 0.93 -9.78 -1.17
CA ARG A 664 2.35 -9.99 -1.50
C ARG A 664 2.65 -9.35 -2.84
N THR A 665 3.42 -8.29 -2.85
CA THR A 665 3.70 -7.51 -4.03
C THR A 665 5.12 -7.70 -4.54
N ILE A 666 5.27 -7.48 -5.85
CA ILE A 666 6.57 -7.30 -6.50
C ILE A 666 6.55 -6.05 -7.37
N ILE A 667 7.70 -5.44 -7.55
CA ILE A 667 7.94 -4.49 -8.63
C ILE A 667 8.60 -5.27 -9.77
N ILE A 668 8.06 -5.14 -10.97
CA ILE A 668 8.66 -5.67 -12.18
C ILE A 668 8.95 -4.54 -13.16
N ILE A 669 10.18 -4.52 -13.70
CA ILE A 669 10.61 -3.55 -14.71
C ILE A 669 11.14 -4.31 -15.91
N TYR A 670 10.62 -3.99 -17.08
CA TYR A 670 11.04 -4.58 -18.36
C TYR A 670 10.87 -3.60 -19.52
N SER A 671 11.57 -3.86 -20.61
CA SER A 671 11.51 -3.05 -21.84
C SER A 671 11.11 -3.89 -23.05
N LYS A 672 10.64 -3.19 -24.09
CA LYS A 672 10.29 -3.75 -25.40
C LYS A 672 11.45 -3.48 -26.37
N GLY A 673 12.42 -4.40 -26.40
CA GLY A 673 13.62 -4.28 -27.25
C GLY A 673 13.81 -5.51 -28.14
N ASP A 674 14.70 -5.40 -29.14
CA ASP A 674 14.99 -6.51 -30.07
C ASP A 674 15.89 -7.58 -29.45
N GLU A 675 16.62 -7.25 -28.37
CA GLU A 675 17.52 -8.18 -27.68
C GLU A 675 17.13 -8.31 -26.22
N ALA A 676 16.86 -9.55 -25.78
CA ALA A 676 16.66 -9.84 -24.38
C ALA A 676 17.98 -9.61 -23.61
N GLN A 677 17.91 -8.89 -22.48
CA GLN A 677 19.07 -8.74 -21.62
C GLN A 677 19.52 -10.11 -21.08
N PRO A 678 20.82 -10.42 -21.10
CA PRO A 678 21.30 -11.74 -20.64
C PRO A 678 21.15 -11.90 -19.12
N ILE A 679 21.03 -10.79 -18.38
CA ILE A 679 20.98 -10.73 -16.92
C ILE A 679 19.93 -9.71 -16.46
N PHE A 680 19.42 -9.91 -15.26
CA PHE A 680 18.52 -8.97 -14.60
C PHE A 680 18.84 -8.89 -13.09
N GLN A 681 18.41 -7.81 -12.44
CA GLN A 681 18.55 -7.63 -10.99
C GLN A 681 17.37 -8.23 -10.26
N TYR A 682 17.64 -9.00 -9.20
CA TYR A 682 16.63 -9.51 -8.29
C TYR A 682 16.94 -9.08 -6.85
N LEU A 683 15.95 -8.48 -6.17
CA LEU A 683 15.97 -8.27 -4.73
C LEU A 683 15.03 -9.28 -4.06
N SER A 684 15.57 -10.11 -3.17
CA SER A 684 14.76 -10.96 -2.28
C SER A 684 14.03 -10.10 -1.24
N PRO A 685 12.90 -10.59 -0.66
CA PRO A 685 12.15 -9.82 0.31
C PRO A 685 13.04 -9.29 1.44
N PRO A 686 13.09 -7.96 1.64
CA PRO A 686 13.83 -7.38 2.76
C PRO A 686 13.24 -7.78 4.11
N THR A 687 14.03 -7.67 5.18
CA THR A 687 13.53 -7.84 6.54
C THR A 687 12.60 -6.68 6.94
N LEU A 688 11.78 -6.88 7.98
CA LEU A 688 10.93 -5.80 8.51
C LEU A 688 11.75 -4.59 8.99
N GLU A 689 12.93 -4.81 9.57
CA GLU A 689 13.81 -3.72 10.01
C GLU A 689 14.29 -2.89 8.82
N GLU A 690 14.72 -3.54 7.74
CA GLU A 690 15.12 -2.86 6.49
C GLU A 690 13.94 -2.13 5.84
N PHE A 691 12.76 -2.74 5.87
CA PHE A 691 11.55 -2.10 5.36
C PHE A 691 11.16 -0.86 6.14
N HIS A 692 11.28 -0.89 7.48
CA HIS A 692 11.03 0.29 8.32
C HIS A 692 11.98 1.44 7.98
N VAL A 693 13.24 1.14 7.69
CA VAL A 693 14.24 2.13 7.27
C VAL A 693 13.84 2.77 5.93
N ILE A 694 13.42 1.97 4.94
CA ILE A 694 12.92 2.48 3.65
C ILE A 694 11.71 3.41 3.87
N ARG A 695 10.77 3.01 4.68
CA ARG A 695 9.57 3.77 5.02
C ARG A 695 9.89 5.09 5.73
N ASN A 696 10.99 5.14 6.48
CA ASN A 696 11.50 6.32 7.19
C ASN A 696 12.40 7.22 6.33
N GLY A 697 12.40 7.06 5.00
CA GLY A 697 13.09 7.95 4.05
C GLY A 697 14.45 7.47 3.57
N GLU A 698 14.90 6.25 3.90
CA GLU A 698 15.96 5.61 3.14
C GLU A 698 15.46 5.20 1.75
N ASN A 699 16.30 5.42 0.77
CA ASN A 699 15.93 5.19 -0.62
C ASN A 699 15.89 3.68 -0.89
N LEU A 700 14.76 3.17 -1.35
CA LEU A 700 14.64 1.77 -1.81
C LEU A 700 15.74 1.41 -2.82
N LYS A 701 16.18 2.39 -3.63
CA LYS A 701 17.32 2.23 -4.54
C LYS A 701 18.61 1.84 -3.80
N ALA A 702 18.94 2.49 -2.67
CA ALA A 702 20.14 2.17 -1.91
C ALA A 702 20.14 0.72 -1.39
N LEU A 703 18.96 0.26 -0.95
CA LEU A 703 18.79 -1.14 -0.53
C LEU A 703 18.97 -2.10 -1.69
N VAL A 704 18.36 -1.80 -2.85
CA VAL A 704 18.49 -2.61 -4.06
C VAL A 704 19.95 -2.64 -4.52
N ASP A 705 20.62 -1.50 -4.59
CA ASP A 705 22.04 -1.41 -4.98
C ASP A 705 22.95 -2.22 -4.04
N GLN A 706 22.60 -2.31 -2.75
CA GLN A 706 23.39 -3.04 -1.75
C GLN A 706 23.11 -4.55 -1.72
N LYS A 707 21.84 -4.97 -1.92
CA LYS A 707 21.39 -6.34 -1.64
C LYS A 707 20.87 -7.11 -2.85
N SER A 708 20.64 -6.45 -3.97
CA SER A 708 20.16 -7.17 -5.16
C SER A 708 21.26 -8.09 -5.72
N VAL A 709 20.84 -9.24 -6.21
CA VAL A 709 21.69 -10.18 -6.94
C VAL A 709 21.42 -10.08 -8.42
N THR A 710 22.46 -10.23 -9.22
CA THR A 710 22.35 -10.29 -10.67
C THR A 710 22.17 -11.75 -11.09
N LEU A 711 21.06 -12.05 -11.75
CA LEU A 711 20.70 -13.39 -12.20
C LEU A 711 20.71 -13.48 -13.73
N PRO A 712 21.11 -14.63 -14.32
CA PRO A 712 20.99 -14.85 -15.76
C PRO A 712 19.53 -14.96 -16.16
N SER A 713 19.13 -14.35 -17.27
CA SER A 713 17.76 -14.46 -17.82
C SER A 713 17.36 -15.89 -18.18
N SER A 714 18.33 -16.78 -18.39
CA SER A 714 18.12 -18.23 -18.60
C SER A 714 17.53 -18.95 -17.39
N THR A 715 17.54 -18.34 -16.19
CA THR A 715 16.88 -18.86 -14.99
C THR A 715 15.36 -18.70 -15.01
N LEU A 716 14.87 -17.82 -15.88
CA LEU A 716 13.43 -17.59 -16.06
C LEU A 716 12.83 -18.76 -16.86
N LYS A 717 11.93 -19.51 -16.23
CA LYS A 717 11.28 -20.69 -16.86
C LYS A 717 9.76 -20.53 -16.90
N PRO A 718 9.10 -21.07 -17.90
CA PRO A 718 7.63 -21.01 -18.01
C PRO A 718 6.91 -21.62 -16.81
N ASP A 719 7.45 -22.67 -16.20
CA ASP A 719 6.81 -23.44 -15.14
C ASP A 719 6.81 -22.73 -13.79
N GLY A 720 7.71 -21.77 -13.58
CA GLY A 720 7.79 -20.95 -12.36
C GLY A 720 9.06 -20.14 -12.30
N TRP A 721 8.96 -18.92 -11.74
CA TRP A 721 10.10 -18.09 -11.41
C TRP A 721 10.36 -18.22 -9.90
N SER A 722 11.40 -18.96 -9.57
CA SER A 722 11.87 -19.13 -8.21
C SER A 722 13.26 -18.53 -8.15
N PHE A 723 13.37 -17.37 -7.57
CA PHE A 723 14.63 -16.64 -7.39
C PHE A 723 15.23 -17.05 -6.04
N ILE A 724 15.67 -18.30 -5.98
CA ILE A 724 16.30 -18.85 -4.78
C ILE A 724 17.78 -18.58 -4.89
N ASP A 725 18.42 -18.23 -3.77
CA ASP A 725 19.86 -18.12 -3.67
C ASP A 725 20.53 -19.37 -4.26
N THR A 726 21.66 -19.19 -4.92
CA THR A 726 22.36 -20.27 -5.63
C THR A 726 22.66 -21.46 -4.71
N ASP A 727 22.92 -21.19 -3.44
CA ASP A 727 23.22 -22.25 -2.47
C ASP A 727 21.95 -22.94 -1.98
N VAL A 728 20.86 -22.20 -1.78
CA VAL A 728 19.55 -22.77 -1.52
C VAL A 728 19.06 -23.59 -2.72
N GLN A 729 19.33 -23.16 -3.95
CA GLN A 729 19.01 -23.94 -5.16
C GLN A 729 19.75 -25.28 -5.19
N LYS A 730 21.03 -25.30 -4.85
CA LYS A 730 21.82 -26.54 -4.74
C LYS A 730 21.22 -27.51 -3.71
N ILE A 731 20.80 -26.97 -2.55
CA ILE A 731 20.10 -27.77 -1.53
C ILE A 731 18.80 -28.36 -2.11
N PHE A 732 17.98 -27.58 -2.83
CA PHE A 732 16.78 -28.08 -3.48
C PHE A 732 17.07 -29.16 -4.52
N GLU A 733 18.09 -29.01 -5.35
CA GLU A 733 18.54 -30.04 -6.29
C GLU A 733 18.93 -31.35 -5.58
N ARG A 734 19.64 -31.26 -4.46
CA ARG A 734 19.94 -32.45 -3.61
C ARG A 734 18.69 -33.06 -3.00
N LEU A 735 17.79 -32.25 -2.49
CA LEU A 735 16.54 -32.73 -1.90
C LEU A 735 15.76 -33.55 -2.92
N HIS A 736 15.69 -33.10 -4.18
CA HIS A 736 14.96 -33.79 -5.25
C HIS A 736 15.74 -34.96 -5.87
N HIS A 737 17.07 -35.01 -5.66
CA HIS A 737 17.88 -36.09 -6.18
C HIS A 737 17.53 -37.43 -5.51
N LYS A 738 17.08 -38.42 -6.30
CA LYS A 738 16.62 -39.77 -5.83
C LYS A 738 15.47 -39.68 -4.79
N ALA A 739 14.69 -38.62 -4.76
CA ALA A 739 13.50 -38.49 -3.93
C ALA A 739 12.23 -38.63 -4.78
N LEU A 740 11.17 -39.08 -4.14
CA LEU A 740 9.83 -39.14 -4.71
C LEU A 740 8.98 -38.02 -4.15
N PRO A 741 8.09 -37.39 -4.93
CA PRO A 741 7.07 -36.52 -4.36
C PRO A 741 6.26 -37.30 -3.31
N LEU A 742 5.85 -36.64 -2.23
CA LEU A 742 5.10 -37.28 -1.14
C LEU A 742 3.93 -38.12 -1.66
N THR A 743 3.16 -37.60 -2.62
CA THR A 743 2.01 -38.29 -3.22
C THR A 743 2.41 -39.60 -3.88
N SER A 744 3.56 -39.64 -4.55
CA SER A 744 4.08 -40.87 -5.16
C SER A 744 4.61 -41.84 -4.11
N TYR A 745 5.23 -41.33 -3.06
CA TYR A 745 5.76 -42.13 -1.95
C TYR A 745 4.66 -42.85 -1.19
N ILE A 746 3.59 -42.12 -0.75
CA ILE A 746 2.47 -42.71 0.00
C ILE A 746 1.40 -43.34 -0.92
N LYS A 747 1.55 -43.23 -2.25
CA LYS A 747 0.55 -43.66 -3.26
C LYS A 747 -0.84 -43.11 -2.96
N ASN A 748 -0.89 -41.91 -2.43
CA ASN A 748 -2.09 -41.21 -2.00
C ASN A 748 -1.84 -39.67 -1.99
N LYS A 749 -2.81 -38.87 -1.54
CA LYS A 749 -2.67 -37.42 -1.38
C LYS A 749 -3.06 -36.99 0.03
N PRO A 750 -2.62 -35.80 0.48
CA PRO A 750 -3.17 -35.18 1.68
C PRO A 750 -4.65 -34.85 1.53
N TYR A 751 -5.42 -35.00 2.59
CA TYR A 751 -6.85 -34.72 2.63
C TYR A 751 -7.13 -33.57 3.62
N PHE A 752 -8.17 -32.81 3.32
CA PHE A 752 -8.63 -31.73 4.16
C PHE A 752 -9.54 -32.25 5.29
N GLY A 753 -9.52 -31.61 6.44
CA GLY A 753 -10.42 -31.92 7.54
C GLY A 753 -11.89 -31.54 7.23
N ILE A 754 -12.78 -31.87 8.14
CA ILE A 754 -14.21 -31.75 7.91
C ILE A 754 -14.69 -30.30 7.94
N LYS A 755 -15.46 -29.91 6.93
CA LYS A 755 -16.21 -28.64 6.88
C LYS A 755 -17.65 -28.90 7.29
N THR A 756 -18.11 -28.25 8.34
CA THR A 756 -19.47 -28.38 8.86
C THR A 756 -20.47 -27.42 8.23
N GLY A 757 -19.99 -26.32 7.64
CA GLY A 757 -20.82 -25.21 7.18
C GLY A 757 -21.45 -24.39 8.32
N LEU A 758 -21.54 -24.95 9.55
CA LEU A 758 -22.04 -24.27 10.74
C LEU A 758 -21.43 -24.92 12.00
N ASN A 759 -20.27 -24.47 12.41
CA ASN A 759 -19.52 -25.09 13.52
C ASN A 759 -20.33 -25.16 14.83
N LYS A 760 -21.08 -24.11 15.17
CA LYS A 760 -21.87 -24.04 16.41
C LYS A 760 -22.92 -25.15 16.56
N ALA A 761 -23.36 -25.77 15.45
CA ALA A 761 -24.34 -26.87 15.47
C ALA A 761 -23.70 -28.26 15.56
N PHE A 762 -22.53 -28.44 14.91
CA PHE A 762 -21.90 -29.74 14.78
C PHE A 762 -20.67 -29.96 15.66
N ILE A 763 -20.04 -28.88 16.15
CA ILE A 763 -18.90 -29.01 17.06
C ILE A 763 -19.39 -28.72 18.48
N ILE A 764 -19.28 -29.70 19.33
CA ILE A 764 -19.79 -29.69 20.72
C ILE A 764 -18.62 -29.89 21.70
N ASP A 765 -18.81 -29.40 22.90
CA ASP A 765 -17.91 -29.64 24.06
C ASP A 765 -18.22 -30.91 24.82
N ARG A 766 -17.33 -31.31 25.74
CA ARG A 766 -17.48 -32.50 26.59
C ARG A 766 -18.81 -32.49 27.37
N PRO A 767 -19.23 -31.43 28.07
CA PRO A 767 -20.51 -31.43 28.76
C PRO A 767 -21.71 -31.72 27.87
N THR A 768 -21.74 -31.16 26.67
CA THR A 768 -22.80 -31.39 25.69
C THR A 768 -22.75 -32.80 25.15
N ARG A 769 -21.56 -33.33 24.85
CA ARG A 769 -21.37 -34.74 24.45
C ARG A 769 -21.88 -35.67 25.52
N ASP A 770 -21.43 -35.51 26.79
CA ASP A 770 -21.81 -36.40 27.89
C ASP A 770 -23.31 -36.37 28.16
N ARG A 771 -23.95 -35.21 28.06
CA ARG A 771 -25.41 -35.08 28.13
C ARG A 771 -26.10 -35.82 27.01
N LEU A 772 -25.64 -35.69 25.74
CA LEU A 772 -26.26 -36.40 24.62
C LEU A 772 -26.09 -37.93 24.72
N VAL A 773 -24.91 -38.39 25.14
CA VAL A 773 -24.65 -39.82 25.35
C VAL A 773 -25.44 -40.38 26.54
N SER A 774 -25.67 -39.60 27.60
CA SER A 774 -26.51 -40.03 28.73
C SER A 774 -27.99 -40.19 28.39
N LEU A 775 -28.48 -39.45 27.37
CA LEU A 775 -29.85 -39.62 26.88
C LEU A 775 -30.04 -40.88 26.06
N ASP A 776 -29.05 -41.29 25.29
CA ASP A 776 -29.00 -42.55 24.56
C ASP A 776 -27.53 -42.87 24.24
N SER A 777 -27.04 -44.03 24.70
CA SER A 777 -25.66 -44.49 24.48
C SER A 777 -25.29 -44.67 23.00
N LYS A 778 -26.28 -44.89 22.12
CA LYS A 778 -26.07 -44.98 20.67
C LYS A 778 -25.52 -43.67 20.08
N ASN A 779 -25.79 -42.53 20.70
CA ASN A 779 -25.31 -41.26 20.23
C ASN A 779 -23.79 -41.20 20.15
N ASP A 780 -23.06 -41.99 20.94
CA ASP A 780 -21.60 -42.07 20.92
C ASP A 780 -21.05 -42.63 19.60
N GLU A 781 -21.86 -43.42 18.88
CA GLU A 781 -21.51 -43.98 17.57
C GLU A 781 -21.25 -42.88 16.54
N ILE A 782 -21.96 -41.76 16.63
CA ILE A 782 -21.85 -40.63 15.69
C ILE A 782 -21.26 -39.37 16.30
N ILE A 783 -20.81 -39.40 17.55
CA ILE A 783 -20.05 -38.32 18.16
C ILE A 783 -18.57 -38.69 18.13
N LYS A 784 -17.75 -37.94 17.35
CA LYS A 784 -16.33 -38.25 17.13
C LYS A 784 -15.44 -37.20 17.74
N PRO A 785 -14.31 -37.60 18.37
CA PRO A 785 -13.34 -36.61 18.87
C PRO A 785 -12.75 -35.81 17.71
N LEU A 786 -12.61 -34.49 17.88
CA LEU A 786 -12.25 -33.56 16.82
C LEU A 786 -11.01 -32.74 17.19
N LEU A 787 -9.98 -32.79 16.34
CA LEU A 787 -8.78 -31.95 16.47
C LEU A 787 -8.90 -30.71 15.58
N GLY A 788 -8.62 -29.53 16.17
CA GLY A 788 -8.36 -28.29 15.45
C GLY A 788 -6.89 -28.07 15.18
N GLY A 789 -6.54 -27.16 14.27
CA GLY A 789 -5.13 -26.84 13.97
C GLY A 789 -4.32 -26.39 15.20
N ARG A 790 -4.98 -25.77 16.18
CA ARG A 790 -4.34 -25.34 17.44
C ARG A 790 -4.05 -26.50 18.41
N ASP A 791 -4.65 -27.66 18.20
CA ASP A 791 -4.45 -28.83 19.06
C ASP A 791 -3.21 -29.64 18.64
N VAL A 792 -2.80 -29.52 17.36
CA VAL A 792 -1.70 -30.29 16.78
C VAL A 792 -0.33 -29.68 17.18
N ARG A 793 0.60 -30.55 17.62
CA ARG A 793 2.00 -30.22 17.96
C ARG A 793 2.93 -31.18 17.21
N ARG A 794 4.24 -30.90 17.26
CA ARG A 794 5.26 -31.86 16.79
C ARG A 794 5.18 -33.12 17.62
N TYR A 795 4.98 -34.26 16.98
CA TYR A 795 4.90 -35.60 17.59
C TYR A 795 3.81 -35.77 18.67
N SER A 796 2.98 -34.79 18.93
CA SER A 796 1.99 -34.82 20.01
C SER A 796 0.76 -33.98 19.69
N MET A 797 -0.25 -34.03 20.54
CA MET A 797 -1.43 -33.20 20.45
C MET A 797 -1.92 -32.76 21.84
N ASN A 798 -2.64 -31.65 21.90
CA ASN A 798 -3.37 -31.20 23.09
C ASN A 798 -4.86 -31.22 22.78
N PHE A 799 -5.55 -32.29 23.19
CA PHE A 799 -6.98 -32.39 22.92
C PHE A 799 -7.78 -31.34 23.70
N SER A 800 -8.52 -30.52 22.98
CA SER A 800 -9.32 -29.40 23.53
C SER A 800 -10.76 -29.81 23.91
N ASP A 801 -11.02 -31.14 24.07
CA ASP A 801 -12.33 -31.69 24.41
C ASP A 801 -13.48 -31.24 23.48
N LYS A 802 -13.16 -31.18 22.17
CA LYS A 802 -14.12 -30.88 21.11
C LYS A 802 -14.53 -32.16 20.40
N TYR A 803 -15.82 -32.27 20.10
CA TYR A 803 -16.40 -33.43 19.45
C TYR A 803 -17.22 -32.99 18.24
N LEU A 804 -17.21 -33.80 17.19
CA LEU A 804 -18.00 -33.63 15.97
C LEU A 804 -19.27 -34.49 16.04
N ILE A 805 -20.41 -33.91 15.82
CA ILE A 805 -21.63 -34.66 15.48
C ILE A 805 -21.51 -35.04 14.00
N TRP A 806 -21.19 -36.31 13.74
CA TRP A 806 -20.89 -36.82 12.39
C TRP A 806 -22.14 -37.34 11.71
N THR A 807 -22.95 -36.45 11.17
CA THR A 807 -24.15 -36.77 10.38
C THR A 807 -23.80 -36.87 8.90
N TYR A 808 -23.35 -38.04 8.46
CA TYR A 808 -23.00 -38.29 7.06
C TYR A 808 -24.27 -38.48 6.20
N ILE A 809 -24.12 -38.34 4.87
CA ILE A 809 -25.24 -38.55 3.92
C ILE A 809 -25.79 -39.96 4.01
N GLY A 810 -27.09 -40.07 4.22
CA GLY A 810 -27.79 -41.36 4.38
C GLY A 810 -27.81 -41.91 5.80
N LEU A 811 -27.38 -41.15 6.81
CA LEU A 811 -27.53 -41.49 8.21
C LEU A 811 -29.02 -41.51 8.56
N PRO A 812 -29.59 -42.66 9.09
CA PRO A 812 -30.96 -42.69 9.57
C PRO A 812 -31.06 -41.89 10.90
N ILE A 813 -31.25 -40.61 10.79
CA ILE A 813 -31.20 -39.64 11.93
C ILE A 813 -32.30 -39.95 12.98
N GLU A 814 -33.36 -40.62 12.59
CA GLU A 814 -34.46 -41.07 13.46
C GLU A 814 -34.00 -42.02 14.56
N LEU A 815 -32.89 -42.70 14.33
CA LEU A 815 -32.24 -43.56 15.34
C LEU A 815 -31.48 -42.78 16.41
N TYR A 816 -31.32 -41.45 16.21
CA TYR A 816 -30.56 -40.54 17.09
C TYR A 816 -31.43 -39.34 17.50
N PRO A 817 -32.58 -39.52 18.17
CA PRO A 817 -33.52 -38.45 18.43
C PRO A 817 -32.94 -37.32 19.29
N ALA A 818 -31.99 -37.59 20.19
CA ALA A 818 -31.33 -36.57 21.01
C ALA A 818 -30.42 -35.70 20.15
N ILE A 819 -29.71 -36.28 19.18
CA ILE A 819 -28.89 -35.52 18.22
C ILE A 819 -29.77 -34.67 17.32
N LEU A 820 -30.87 -35.21 16.79
CA LEU A 820 -31.82 -34.47 15.98
C LEU A 820 -32.43 -33.31 16.78
N GLY A 821 -32.77 -33.53 18.06
CA GLY A 821 -33.26 -32.48 18.97
C GLY A 821 -32.25 -31.35 19.18
N HIS A 822 -30.95 -31.68 19.28
CA HIS A 822 -29.88 -30.72 19.37
C HIS A 822 -29.77 -29.91 18.06
N LEU A 823 -29.72 -30.55 16.91
CA LEU A 823 -29.59 -29.89 15.60
C LEU A 823 -30.77 -29.00 15.24
N ARG A 824 -32.02 -29.38 15.69
CA ARG A 824 -33.23 -28.55 15.47
C ARG A 824 -33.14 -27.16 16.05
N GLN A 825 -32.36 -26.95 17.12
CA GLN A 825 -32.14 -25.60 17.69
C GLN A 825 -31.47 -24.67 16.67
N PHE A 826 -30.78 -25.21 15.68
CA PHE A 826 -30.06 -24.45 14.63
C PHE A 826 -30.70 -24.60 13.25
N GLN A 827 -31.90 -25.18 13.13
CA GLN A 827 -32.51 -25.60 11.86
C GLN A 827 -32.56 -24.45 10.84
N ASN A 828 -33.00 -23.26 11.24
CA ASN A 828 -33.10 -22.09 10.35
C ASN A 828 -31.76 -21.68 9.70
N ASP A 829 -30.66 -21.82 10.45
CA ASP A 829 -29.33 -21.54 9.95
C ASP A 829 -28.79 -22.71 9.11
N LEU A 830 -29.10 -23.93 9.52
CA LEU A 830 -28.69 -25.17 8.83
C LEU A 830 -29.33 -25.31 7.44
N GLU A 831 -30.58 -24.91 7.27
CA GLU A 831 -31.29 -24.93 5.99
C GLU A 831 -30.67 -23.94 4.98
N LYS A 832 -30.12 -22.82 5.43
CA LYS A 832 -29.49 -21.79 4.61
C LYS A 832 -28.05 -22.13 4.20
N ARG A 833 -27.45 -23.21 4.76
CA ARG A 833 -26.08 -23.58 4.42
C ARG A 833 -25.98 -23.98 2.96
N TRP A 834 -24.93 -23.48 2.30
CA TRP A 834 -24.52 -23.95 0.99
C TRP A 834 -23.87 -25.33 1.04
N ASP A 835 -23.05 -25.60 2.08
CA ASP A 835 -22.30 -26.83 2.33
C ASP A 835 -23.13 -27.81 3.18
N LYS A 836 -24.21 -28.39 2.65
CA LYS A 836 -25.03 -29.44 3.31
C LYS A 836 -25.15 -30.69 2.41
N GLY A 837 -25.55 -31.84 2.98
CA GLY A 837 -25.91 -33.01 2.24
C GLY A 837 -27.32 -32.93 1.65
N ASN A 838 -28.02 -34.05 1.53
CA ASN A 838 -29.37 -34.10 0.98
C ASN A 838 -30.38 -33.44 1.92
N PHE A 839 -30.15 -33.53 3.24
CA PHE A 839 -30.99 -32.94 4.27
C PHE A 839 -30.26 -31.85 5.06
N TRP A 840 -31.01 -30.99 5.73
CA TRP A 840 -30.47 -29.86 6.47
C TRP A 840 -29.58 -30.25 7.67
N TRP A 841 -29.75 -31.46 8.21
CA TRP A 841 -28.96 -32.01 9.31
C TRP A 841 -27.68 -32.72 8.85
N GLU A 842 -27.56 -33.05 7.57
CA GLU A 842 -26.39 -33.75 7.05
C GLU A 842 -25.20 -32.84 6.83
N LEU A 843 -24.01 -33.37 7.07
CA LEU A 843 -22.76 -32.77 6.61
C LEU A 843 -22.65 -32.94 5.10
N ARG A 844 -21.81 -32.13 4.47
CA ARG A 844 -21.55 -32.21 3.02
C ARG A 844 -21.00 -33.59 2.64
N ALA A 845 -21.12 -33.98 1.37
CA ALA A 845 -20.51 -35.18 0.84
C ALA A 845 -18.97 -35.14 1.03
N CYS A 846 -18.43 -36.25 1.51
CA CYS A 846 -17.00 -36.47 1.65
C CYS A 846 -16.69 -37.92 1.21
N GLU A 847 -15.90 -38.05 0.14
CA GLU A 847 -15.55 -39.34 -0.46
C GLU A 847 -14.52 -40.15 0.33
N TYR A 848 -13.93 -39.55 1.37
CA TYR A 848 -12.81 -40.12 2.13
C TYR A 848 -13.11 -40.26 3.63
N TYR A 849 -14.36 -40.40 4.02
CA TYR A 849 -14.71 -40.59 5.44
C TYR A 849 -14.04 -41.86 6.05
N ASP A 850 -13.85 -42.93 5.25
CA ASP A 850 -13.17 -44.16 5.67
C ASP A 850 -11.72 -43.92 6.15
N LYS A 851 -11.06 -42.90 5.62
CA LYS A 851 -9.67 -42.59 5.95
C LYS A 851 -9.50 -41.93 7.31
N PHE A 852 -10.55 -41.32 7.87
CA PHE A 852 -10.50 -40.78 9.23
C PHE A 852 -10.35 -41.83 10.30
N PHE A 853 -10.80 -43.07 10.02
CA PHE A 853 -10.70 -44.19 10.96
C PHE A 853 -9.41 -44.98 10.89
N LYS A 854 -8.53 -44.64 9.94
CA LYS A 854 -7.23 -45.27 9.74
C LYS A 854 -6.14 -44.47 10.40
N PRO A 855 -4.99 -45.09 10.76
CA PRO A 855 -3.82 -44.31 11.15
C PRO A 855 -3.45 -43.25 10.12
N LYS A 856 -3.06 -42.05 10.58
CA LYS A 856 -2.80 -40.93 9.71
C LYS A 856 -1.95 -39.88 10.40
N ILE A 857 -1.19 -39.11 9.60
CA ILE A 857 -0.41 -37.98 10.09
C ILE A 857 -1.25 -36.70 9.91
N ILE A 858 -1.69 -36.10 11.02
CA ILE A 858 -2.46 -34.84 11.05
C ILE A 858 -1.53 -33.65 11.18
N TYR A 859 -1.83 -32.55 10.46
CA TYR A 859 -1.11 -31.30 10.55
C TYR A 859 -2.05 -30.09 10.39
N PRO A 860 -1.71 -28.90 10.99
CA PRO A 860 -2.51 -27.70 10.88
C PRO A 860 -2.39 -27.08 9.48
N ASP A 861 -3.45 -26.40 9.01
CA ASP A 861 -3.44 -25.62 7.77
C ASP A 861 -2.56 -24.37 7.88
N ILE A 862 -2.39 -23.82 9.08
CA ILE A 862 -1.60 -22.62 9.38
C ILE A 862 -0.78 -22.86 10.64
N ALA A 863 0.54 -22.69 10.58
CA ALA A 863 1.45 -22.77 11.73
C ALA A 863 2.75 -21.99 11.47
N THR A 864 3.47 -21.63 12.53
CA THR A 864 4.80 -20.97 12.42
C THR A 864 5.91 -21.96 12.06
N ASN A 865 5.69 -23.24 12.35
CA ASN A 865 6.66 -24.32 12.14
C ASN A 865 5.96 -25.64 11.77
N CYS A 866 6.74 -26.62 11.32
CA CYS A 866 6.27 -27.97 11.06
C CYS A 866 5.66 -28.60 12.33
N ARG A 867 4.42 -29.08 12.24
CA ARG A 867 3.66 -29.71 13.32
C ARG A 867 2.91 -30.90 12.77
N PHE A 868 3.57 -32.05 12.71
CA PHE A 868 3.00 -33.29 12.23
C PHE A 868 2.84 -34.25 13.41
N TYR A 869 1.63 -34.77 13.58
CA TYR A 869 1.26 -35.68 14.63
C TYR A 869 0.66 -36.99 14.05
N LEU A 870 1.13 -38.14 14.47
CA LEU A 870 0.58 -39.42 14.08
C LEU A 870 -0.63 -39.78 14.97
N ASP A 871 -1.78 -39.87 14.36
CA ASP A 871 -3.02 -40.29 15.00
C ASP A 871 -3.32 -41.79 14.72
N GLU A 872 -3.31 -42.58 15.75
CA GLU A 872 -3.69 -44.01 15.76
C GLU A 872 -5.05 -44.26 16.45
N GLU A 873 -5.63 -43.21 17.05
CA GLU A 873 -6.84 -43.29 17.88
C GLU A 873 -8.11 -42.92 17.10
N GLY A 874 -8.01 -42.46 15.87
CA GLY A 874 -9.15 -42.17 15.01
C GLY A 874 -9.79 -40.81 15.22
N TYR A 875 -9.02 -39.78 15.60
CA TYR A 875 -9.49 -38.40 15.65
C TYR A 875 -9.92 -37.89 14.29
N PHE A 876 -10.96 -37.08 14.27
CA PHE A 876 -11.38 -36.33 13.10
C PHE A 876 -10.66 -34.99 13.08
N GLY A 877 -10.29 -34.51 11.89
CA GLY A 877 -9.71 -33.21 11.72
C GLY A 877 -10.78 -32.16 11.36
N SER A 878 -10.69 -30.96 11.95
CA SER A 878 -11.55 -29.84 11.59
C SER A 878 -11.11 -29.17 10.28
N ASN A 879 -11.84 -28.16 9.83
CA ASN A 879 -11.50 -27.34 8.65
C ASN A 879 -10.21 -26.49 8.80
N THR A 880 -9.50 -26.61 9.91
CA THR A 880 -8.19 -25.98 10.15
C THR A 880 -7.05 -27.01 10.17
N THR A 881 -7.31 -28.22 9.69
CA THR A 881 -6.33 -29.31 9.62
C THR A 881 -6.38 -30.00 8.26
N TYR A 882 -5.25 -30.62 7.93
CA TYR A 882 -5.10 -31.62 6.88
C TYR A 882 -4.58 -32.91 7.49
N PHE A 883 -4.67 -34.01 6.74
CA PHE A 883 -4.04 -35.26 7.14
C PHE A 883 -3.49 -36.04 5.94
N ILE A 884 -2.41 -36.76 6.18
CA ILE A 884 -1.76 -37.69 5.28
C ILE A 884 -2.15 -39.12 5.72
N PRO A 885 -2.81 -39.96 4.90
CA PRO A 885 -3.18 -41.30 5.27
C PRO A 885 -1.94 -42.23 5.24
N SER A 886 -1.17 -42.21 6.30
CA SER A 886 0.08 -42.97 6.48
C SER A 886 0.35 -43.18 7.96
N ASP A 887 0.86 -44.34 8.32
CA ASP A 887 1.37 -44.75 9.63
C ASP A 887 2.91 -44.81 9.68
N ASP A 888 3.58 -44.24 8.67
CA ASP A 888 5.01 -44.34 8.47
C ASP A 888 5.77 -43.41 9.44
N TYR A 889 6.49 -43.99 10.41
CA TYR A 889 7.33 -43.28 11.38
C TYR A 889 8.51 -42.55 10.72
N TYR A 890 9.09 -43.14 9.66
CA TYR A 890 10.15 -42.47 8.91
C TYR A 890 9.66 -41.16 8.31
N LEU A 891 8.51 -41.23 7.62
CA LEU A 891 7.88 -40.04 7.04
C LEU A 891 7.57 -38.98 8.11
N LEU A 892 7.04 -39.40 9.28
CA LEU A 892 6.76 -38.51 10.40
C LEU A 892 8.02 -37.78 10.88
N GLY A 893 9.15 -38.50 10.98
CA GLY A 893 10.44 -37.94 11.37
C GLY A 893 10.96 -36.91 10.37
N VAL A 894 10.93 -37.26 9.09
CA VAL A 894 11.37 -36.36 8.01
C VAL A 894 10.51 -35.10 7.94
N LEU A 895 9.17 -35.22 8.04
CA LEU A 895 8.26 -34.07 7.98
C LEU A 895 8.40 -33.11 9.18
N ASN A 896 8.83 -33.62 10.33
CA ASN A 896 9.11 -32.80 11.51
C ASN A 896 10.56 -32.30 11.61
N SER A 897 11.46 -32.64 10.69
CA SER A 897 12.86 -32.22 10.70
C SER A 897 13.05 -30.74 10.38
N LYS A 898 14.19 -30.18 10.75
CA LYS A 898 14.60 -28.84 10.35
C LYS A 898 14.73 -28.70 8.82
N LEU A 899 15.13 -29.78 8.14
CA LEU A 899 15.19 -29.82 6.68
C LEU A 899 13.81 -29.60 6.02
N ALA A 900 12.77 -30.26 6.57
CA ALA A 900 11.40 -30.05 6.10
C ALA A 900 10.91 -28.63 6.44
N GLN A 901 11.26 -28.11 7.61
CA GLN A 901 10.97 -26.72 7.97
C GLN A 901 11.59 -25.75 6.97
N PHE A 902 12.88 -25.91 6.65
CA PHE A 902 13.60 -25.11 5.67
C PHE A 902 12.91 -25.19 4.30
N TYR A 903 12.56 -26.38 3.82
CA TYR A 903 11.84 -26.56 2.57
C TYR A 903 10.51 -25.81 2.56
N PHE A 904 9.68 -25.96 3.60
CA PHE A 904 8.36 -25.34 3.66
C PHE A 904 8.41 -23.82 3.82
N VAL A 905 9.42 -23.28 4.47
CA VAL A 905 9.66 -21.82 4.50
C VAL A 905 9.83 -21.27 3.08
N GLN A 906 10.49 -22.01 2.19
CA GLN A 906 10.74 -21.59 0.81
C GLN A 906 9.52 -21.78 -0.12
N VAL A 907 8.68 -22.79 0.13
CA VAL A 907 7.59 -23.14 -0.81
C VAL A 907 6.21 -22.74 -0.34
N CYS A 908 5.95 -22.70 0.97
CA CYS A 908 4.64 -22.34 1.51
C CYS A 908 4.36 -20.84 1.44
N ALA A 909 3.11 -20.49 1.22
CA ALA A 909 2.69 -19.10 1.38
C ALA A 909 2.71 -18.72 2.87
N GLY A 910 3.42 -17.64 3.25
CA GLY A 910 3.39 -17.06 4.60
C GLY A 910 2.16 -16.18 4.81
N LEU A 911 1.73 -16.11 6.06
CA LEU A 911 0.81 -15.12 6.61
C LEU A 911 1.55 -14.42 7.74
N GLU A 912 1.63 -13.10 7.68
CA GLU A 912 2.24 -12.33 8.77
C GLU A 912 1.17 -11.88 9.76
N SER A 913 1.50 -12.03 11.04
CA SER A 913 0.88 -11.34 12.16
C SER A 913 1.94 -10.45 12.78
N SER A 914 1.57 -9.44 13.54
CA SER A 914 2.42 -8.37 14.04
C SER A 914 3.81 -8.75 14.59
N ASN A 915 4.07 -10.03 14.88
CA ASN A 915 5.37 -10.48 15.41
C ASN A 915 5.82 -11.86 14.90
N GLU A 916 5.05 -12.57 14.07
CA GLU A 916 5.38 -13.94 13.63
C GLU A 916 4.94 -14.22 12.19
N VAL A 917 5.74 -14.97 11.44
CA VAL A 917 5.40 -15.46 10.10
C VAL A 917 4.73 -16.83 10.22
N TYR A 918 3.48 -16.94 9.81
CA TYR A 918 2.75 -18.19 9.74
C TYR A 918 2.81 -18.77 8.32
N LEU A 919 3.14 -20.03 8.20
CA LEU A 919 3.14 -20.75 6.93
C LEU A 919 1.78 -21.44 6.69
N ARG A 920 1.34 -21.45 5.45
CA ARG A 920 0.13 -22.18 5.02
C ARG A 920 0.51 -23.55 4.48
N PHE A 921 0.30 -24.58 5.29
CA PHE A 921 0.57 -25.99 4.94
C PHE A 921 -0.59 -26.60 4.12
N PHE A 922 -0.93 -25.96 2.99
CA PHE A 922 -1.98 -26.49 2.12
C PHE A 922 -1.51 -27.74 1.38
N GLY A 923 -2.46 -28.66 1.08
CA GLY A 923 -2.17 -29.94 0.41
C GLY A 923 -1.24 -29.79 -0.80
N GLN A 924 -1.47 -28.79 -1.66
CA GLN A 924 -0.64 -28.52 -2.85
C GLN A 924 0.86 -28.32 -2.58
N TYR A 925 1.23 -27.81 -1.42
CA TYR A 925 2.64 -27.64 -1.03
C TYR A 925 3.24 -28.92 -0.44
N ILE A 926 2.41 -29.66 0.29
CA ILE A 926 2.80 -30.91 0.94
C ILE A 926 2.93 -32.04 -0.09
N GLU A 927 2.05 -32.10 -1.10
CA GLU A 927 2.01 -33.13 -2.15
C GLU A 927 3.35 -33.31 -2.88
N ASN A 928 4.10 -32.21 -3.05
CA ASN A 928 5.37 -32.18 -3.78
C ASN A 928 6.60 -32.27 -2.89
N PHE A 929 6.43 -32.44 -1.57
CA PHE A 929 7.58 -32.58 -0.66
C PHE A 929 8.44 -33.79 -1.07
N PRO A 930 9.77 -33.64 -1.29
CA PRO A 930 10.65 -34.70 -1.78
C PRO A 930 10.98 -35.68 -0.64
N VAL A 931 10.39 -36.86 -0.67
CA VAL A 931 10.68 -37.96 0.29
C VAL A 931 11.72 -38.89 -0.32
N ARG A 932 12.83 -39.12 0.41
CA ARG A 932 13.88 -40.02 -0.03
C ARG A 932 13.34 -41.43 -0.16
N ASN A 933 13.52 -42.09 -1.32
CA ASN A 933 13.07 -43.46 -1.52
C ASN A 933 13.88 -44.44 -0.67
N ILE A 934 13.19 -45.27 0.09
CA ILE A 934 13.76 -46.24 1.03
C ILE A 934 14.16 -47.55 0.33
N ASP A 935 13.61 -47.84 -0.86
CA ASP A 935 13.88 -49.08 -1.63
C ASP A 935 15.25 -49.02 -2.33
N THR A 936 16.28 -48.63 -1.61
CA THR A 936 17.64 -48.64 -2.13
C THR A 936 18.38 -49.89 -1.65
N PRO A 937 19.15 -50.55 -2.54
CA PRO A 937 19.95 -51.71 -2.14
C PRO A 937 21.15 -51.41 -1.23
N ASP A 938 21.30 -50.16 -0.79
CA ASP A 938 22.37 -49.69 0.06
C ASP A 938 22.08 -50.02 1.55
N PRO A 939 22.82 -50.95 2.18
CA PRO A 939 22.63 -51.31 3.60
C PRO A 939 22.81 -50.15 4.58
N ALA A 940 23.67 -49.20 4.24
CA ALA A 940 23.96 -48.02 5.11
C ALA A 940 22.73 -47.08 5.19
N ASN A 941 22.06 -46.84 4.05
CA ASN A 941 20.83 -46.04 4.04
C ASN A 941 19.67 -46.73 4.76
N LYS A 942 19.59 -48.06 4.64
CA LYS A 942 18.56 -48.82 5.38
C LYS A 942 18.77 -48.69 6.89
N ASN A 943 20.00 -48.83 7.37
CA ASN A 943 20.30 -48.66 8.79
C ASN A 943 19.97 -47.25 9.30
N ARG A 944 20.21 -46.20 8.47
CA ARG A 944 19.85 -44.82 8.83
C ARG A 944 18.34 -44.67 8.97
N VAL A 945 17.58 -45.22 8.05
CA VAL A 945 16.10 -45.21 8.10
C VAL A 945 15.60 -45.93 9.34
N ASP A 946 16.09 -47.13 9.63
CA ASP A 946 15.74 -47.90 10.83
C ASP A 946 16.07 -47.15 12.12
N ASN A 947 17.17 -46.40 12.13
CA ASN A 947 17.54 -45.53 13.25
C ASN A 947 16.57 -44.33 13.38
N VAL A 948 16.17 -43.69 12.27
CA VAL A 948 15.18 -42.60 12.31
C VAL A 948 13.87 -43.15 12.89
N VAL A 949 13.39 -44.30 12.42
CA VAL A 949 12.17 -44.93 12.93
C VAL A 949 12.27 -45.17 14.45
N SER A 950 13.36 -45.75 14.92
CA SER A 950 13.59 -45.99 16.36
C SER A 950 13.60 -44.71 17.19
N LEU A 951 14.23 -43.63 16.66
CA LEU A 951 14.25 -42.34 17.34
C LEU A 951 12.86 -41.69 17.36
N VAL A 952 12.07 -41.84 16.31
CA VAL A 952 10.70 -41.32 16.26
C VAL A 952 9.81 -42.10 17.27
N GLU A 953 9.94 -43.43 17.37
CA GLU A 953 9.23 -44.20 18.39
C GLU A 953 9.57 -43.72 19.80
N ARG A 954 10.87 -43.49 20.03
CA ARG A 954 11.35 -42.90 21.29
C ARG A 954 10.80 -41.50 21.52
N MET A 955 10.75 -40.63 20.48
CA MET A 955 10.18 -39.31 20.55
C MET A 955 8.70 -39.33 20.95
N LEU A 956 7.90 -40.20 20.34
CA LEU A 956 6.47 -40.37 20.67
C LEU A 956 6.31 -40.83 22.13
N SER A 957 7.17 -41.76 22.60
CA SER A 957 7.18 -42.22 24.00
C SER A 957 7.54 -41.09 24.97
N LEU A 958 8.56 -40.28 24.65
CA LEU A 958 8.97 -39.13 25.46
C LEU A 958 7.87 -38.05 25.56
N HIS A 959 7.15 -37.81 24.50
CA HIS A 959 6.02 -36.86 24.54
C HIS A 959 4.85 -37.39 25.38
N LYS A 960 4.55 -38.70 25.32
CA LYS A 960 3.57 -39.32 26.20
C LYS A 960 3.99 -39.22 27.68
N GLN A 961 5.26 -39.46 27.99
CA GLN A 961 5.81 -39.31 29.34
C GLN A 961 5.77 -37.83 29.80
N LEU A 962 6.09 -36.87 28.91
CA LEU A 962 6.07 -35.44 29.25
C LEU A 962 4.63 -35.00 29.60
N ALA A 963 3.63 -35.48 28.87
CA ALA A 963 2.22 -35.19 29.17
C ALA A 963 1.77 -35.78 30.52
N ALA A 964 2.36 -36.89 30.96
CA ALA A 964 2.05 -37.57 32.24
C ALA A 964 2.89 -37.03 33.41
N ALA A 965 3.98 -36.29 33.17
CA ALA A 965 4.96 -35.85 34.19
C ALA A 965 4.32 -34.78 35.12
N LYS A 966 4.41 -35.05 36.43
CA LYS A 966 3.79 -34.25 37.49
C LYS A 966 4.73 -33.23 38.11
N THR A 967 6.06 -33.41 37.99
CA THR A 967 7.03 -32.55 38.64
C THR A 967 7.82 -31.68 37.62
N PRO A 968 8.17 -30.43 37.96
CA PRO A 968 8.98 -29.56 37.10
C PRO A 968 10.35 -30.14 36.73
N ALA A 969 10.93 -30.93 37.64
CA ALA A 969 12.24 -31.58 37.43
C ALA A 969 12.15 -32.67 36.34
N GLU A 970 11.14 -33.57 36.41
CA GLU A 970 10.85 -34.57 35.40
C GLU A 970 10.55 -33.92 34.04
N GLN A 971 9.73 -32.88 34.01
CA GLN A 971 9.42 -32.15 32.80
C GLN A 971 10.68 -31.56 32.15
N THR A 972 11.55 -30.96 32.91
CA THR A 972 12.85 -30.41 32.44
C THR A 972 13.76 -31.49 31.88
N GLN A 973 13.85 -32.66 32.57
CA GLN A 973 14.65 -33.77 32.11
C GLN A 973 14.10 -34.35 30.77
N LEU A 974 12.78 -34.56 30.67
CA LEU A 974 12.13 -35.06 29.45
C LEU A 974 12.28 -34.09 28.28
N LYS A 975 12.14 -32.79 28.50
CA LYS A 975 12.39 -31.77 27.46
C LYS A 975 13.81 -31.86 26.92
N ARG A 976 14.83 -32.00 27.78
CA ARG A 976 16.23 -32.17 27.33
C ARG A 976 16.42 -33.44 26.51
N GLN A 977 15.75 -34.54 26.89
CA GLN A 977 15.79 -35.79 26.12
C GLN A 977 15.10 -35.64 24.76
N ILE A 978 13.98 -34.93 24.68
CA ILE A 978 13.26 -34.60 23.45
C ILE A 978 14.19 -33.78 22.54
N GLU A 979 14.79 -32.72 23.05
CA GLU A 979 15.73 -31.86 22.27
C GLU A 979 16.94 -32.64 21.74
N THR A 980 17.47 -33.57 22.55
CA THR A 980 18.60 -34.41 22.12
C THR A 980 18.17 -35.41 21.03
N THR A 981 17.01 -36.04 21.20
CA THR A 981 16.45 -36.96 20.20
C THR A 981 16.10 -36.25 18.90
N ASP A 982 15.60 -35.02 18.98
CA ASP A 982 15.27 -34.17 17.82
C ASP A 982 16.54 -33.89 17.00
N ARG A 983 17.61 -33.46 17.64
CA ARG A 983 18.92 -33.25 16.97
C ARG A 983 19.46 -34.52 16.32
N GLN A 984 19.28 -35.68 16.94
CA GLN A 984 19.71 -36.95 16.36
C GLN A 984 18.89 -37.28 15.09
N ILE A 985 17.59 -37.00 15.09
CA ILE A 985 16.73 -37.18 13.91
C ILE A 985 17.19 -36.21 12.79
N ASP A 986 17.43 -34.94 13.09
CA ASP A 986 17.89 -33.94 12.11
C ASP A 986 19.23 -34.37 11.48
N THR A 987 20.19 -34.80 12.29
CA THR A 987 21.50 -35.28 11.78
C THR A 987 21.35 -36.45 10.82
N LEU A 988 20.55 -37.46 11.17
CA LEU A 988 20.29 -38.60 10.28
C LEU A 988 19.54 -38.21 9.01
N VAL A 989 18.65 -37.28 9.10
CA VAL A 989 17.93 -36.72 7.92
C VAL A 989 18.91 -35.98 7.01
N TYR A 990 19.80 -35.14 7.53
CA TYR A 990 20.83 -34.48 6.71
C TYR A 990 21.74 -35.50 6.01
N GLU A 991 22.19 -36.52 6.71
CA GLU A 991 22.99 -37.62 6.12
C GLU A 991 22.23 -38.39 5.02
N LEU A 992 20.93 -38.66 5.23
CA LEU A 992 20.08 -39.33 4.24
C LEU A 992 19.93 -38.51 2.95
N TYR A 993 19.83 -37.20 3.06
CA TYR A 993 19.73 -36.32 1.91
C TYR A 993 21.11 -35.93 1.36
N GLY A 994 22.23 -36.26 2.06
CA GLY A 994 23.59 -36.01 1.65
C GLY A 994 24.00 -34.54 1.65
N LEU A 995 23.53 -33.77 2.63
CA LEU A 995 23.91 -32.38 2.80
C LEU A 995 25.36 -32.26 3.24
N THR A 996 26.06 -31.20 2.77
CA THR A 996 27.39 -30.80 3.27
C THR A 996 27.22 -29.96 4.55
N GLU A 997 28.35 -29.79 5.30
CA GLU A 997 28.35 -28.95 6.50
C GLU A 997 27.92 -27.52 6.22
N GLU A 998 28.36 -26.92 5.11
CA GLU A 998 27.95 -25.59 4.66
C GLU A 998 26.43 -25.50 4.36
N GLU A 999 25.87 -26.55 3.74
CA GLU A 999 24.43 -26.64 3.46
C GLU A 999 23.61 -26.84 4.74
N ILE A 1000 24.13 -27.56 5.72
CA ILE A 1000 23.53 -27.72 7.06
C ILE A 1000 23.48 -26.37 7.78
N GLU A 1001 24.58 -25.59 7.75
CA GLU A 1001 24.60 -24.25 8.33
C GLU A 1001 23.49 -23.33 7.72
N ILE A 1002 23.28 -23.40 6.40
CA ILE A 1002 22.21 -22.67 5.73
C ILE A 1002 20.83 -23.15 6.20
N VAL A 1003 20.63 -24.46 6.31
CA VAL A 1003 19.36 -25.06 6.77
C VAL A 1003 19.07 -24.71 8.23
N GLU A 1004 20.07 -24.59 9.07
CA GLU A 1004 19.93 -24.30 10.51
C GLU A 1004 19.93 -22.79 10.82
N GLY A 1005 20.49 -21.96 9.96
CA GLY A 1005 20.60 -20.52 10.13
C GLY A 1005 19.49 -19.71 9.43
N GLY A 1006 18.65 -20.34 8.64
CA GLY A 1006 17.56 -19.74 7.89
C GLY A 1006 16.26 -19.58 8.69
#